data_907a757a89b4b8cf345cc3ca2802123c
#
_entry.id   907a757a89b4b8cf345cc3ca2802123c
#
_cell.length_a   1.000
_cell.length_b   1.000
_cell.length_c   1.000
_cell.angle_alpha   90.00
_cell.angle_beta   90.00
_cell.angle_gamma   90.00
#
_symmetry.space_group_name_H-M   'P 1'
#
loop_
_entity.id
_entity.type
_entity.pdbx_description
1 polymer ?
#
loop_
_entity_poly.entity_id
_entity_poly.type
_entity_poly.pdbx_seq_one_letter_code
_entity_poly.pdbx_strand_id
1 'polypeptide(L)'
;MNPSTNDFDYRSILGAERRTSLTFSQFLERFLEAPNQTLKTSATMILEAVKHFGVEAVIRSGEPCLRYHIFQDPFSNGINSVFGQEFCIKRIIDVIESVDKESGPRRGIVLVGPPASGKTNMVDLLARALEEYSQETKQKQYSFFFRLANGHGRELELRSPLMPNPILLFPTTLTRPDGSVSRPRQEILDEVQRRHGHDPDFSIPSYYQHATLDKRSLDILETLRQHPRNEGKTLFEIIEEYVRVEEVEYSSARGKGISNIDDMRQLQVQVRPISLAEDDMRLLNDHLQGKYMFRYEGALLSSNRGLLHIHDAFSGDGDRASEMEYKPLLMLLGSGKTSMEFTQASLDTTVFLTTNLEEMNRLDQQLTSSKLLDRIEKVPVNYLLDAASEMDILKRDITNVRERYQVDPNLVRIAAYYSVMTRLFPPQRSSFPPDWSAEKADLYLSIPPEKKLFIYASRSEDPVQTIAQLPPWHPFRNECARLGIDLRDEDVVNQLVVRHPEATSLEESSLFTNEELAIIDDDFMRELYHERYPKEGRYGLSIRQIQNIMRNTIANSDGNKVTVSIFLSQLEKVLQEGPHVHHWLNLDAPQRSSDRLHPRTIGNVILEEGAGNYGDYAGLIQVVKGIYHETLRQEITVSTVDRDPERIEKDLRKYLQHALLDKALENKAFAHVIVPRYTYIDPETGEKVDKPDYEFLRSLEAILLQDATSGEGRKKLAQKFLDLQSEGEINIEESKPVILSRNDNLLAGFNTEYTKLLSHRKTVEGVSPEELRDAFFLRQNNPEQYEKQSAVVRDQVDVIQRNLGDRFDYPEDIALDTVVYALRKEIIDFASIIA
;
A
#
# COMPACT_ATOMS: atom_id res chain seq x y z
N MET A 1 32.47 9.04 -38.44
CA MET A 1 31.25 9.86 -38.47
C MET A 1 30.71 9.89 -37.01
N ASN A 2 30.89 11.02 -36.34
CA ASN A 2 30.35 11.23 -35.00
C ASN A 2 28.83 11.26 -35.09
N PRO A 3 28.09 10.57 -34.21
CA PRO A 3 26.67 10.78 -34.11
C PRO A 3 26.43 12.18 -33.54
N SER A 4 25.68 12.98 -34.31
CA SER A 4 25.21 14.30 -33.95
C SER A 4 24.58 14.29 -32.58
N THR A 5 25.07 15.13 -31.67
CA THR A 5 24.41 15.54 -30.45
C THR A 5 22.97 15.92 -30.78
N ASN A 6 22.03 15.21 -30.14
CA ASN A 6 20.59 15.55 -30.16
C ASN A 6 20.44 17.05 -29.91
N ASP A 7 19.83 17.76 -30.84
CA ASP A 7 19.27 19.09 -30.64
C ASP A 7 18.07 18.98 -29.69
N PHE A 8 18.39 18.82 -28.40
CA PHE A 8 17.38 18.91 -27.35
C PHE A 8 17.08 20.39 -27.15
N ASP A 9 15.94 20.83 -27.64
CA ASP A 9 15.53 22.23 -27.55
C ASP A 9 15.05 22.60 -26.14
N TYR A 10 15.99 22.99 -25.29
CA TYR A 10 15.72 23.48 -23.94
C TYR A 10 14.79 24.70 -23.92
N ARG A 11 14.72 25.48 -25.01
CA ARG A 11 13.91 26.69 -25.08
C ARG A 11 12.43 26.38 -25.26
N SER A 12 12.12 25.28 -25.93
CA SER A 12 10.73 24.83 -26.05
C SER A 12 10.16 24.31 -24.72
N ILE A 13 11.02 23.73 -23.84
CA ILE A 13 10.63 23.25 -22.53
C ILE A 13 10.42 24.42 -21.55
N LEU A 14 11.25 25.44 -21.62
CA LEU A 14 11.14 26.65 -20.81
C LEU A 14 10.25 27.71 -21.48
N GLY A 15 9.30 27.30 -22.30
CA GLY A 15 8.39 28.17 -23.00
C GLY A 15 7.70 29.18 -22.08
N ALA A 16 7.33 30.34 -22.61
CA ALA A 16 6.77 31.43 -21.82
C ALA A 16 5.55 31.01 -21.00
N GLU A 17 5.66 31.11 -19.69
CA GLU A 17 4.49 31.03 -18.78
C GLU A 17 3.48 32.11 -19.19
N ARG A 18 2.37 31.73 -19.79
CA ARG A 18 1.25 32.63 -20.01
C ARG A 18 0.48 32.79 -18.70
N ARG A 19 0.82 33.79 -17.91
CA ARG A 19 -0.04 34.24 -16.81
C ARG A 19 -1.21 35.01 -17.42
N THR A 20 -2.35 34.34 -17.55
CA THR A 20 -3.59 34.97 -17.97
C THR A 20 -4.27 35.58 -16.72
N SER A 21 -4.20 36.90 -16.59
CA SER A 21 -5.01 37.61 -15.61
C SER A 21 -6.35 38.00 -16.23
N LEU A 22 -7.43 37.81 -15.44
CA LEU A 22 -8.78 38.23 -15.81
C LEU A 22 -9.08 39.60 -15.25
N THR A 23 -9.99 40.35 -15.88
CA THR A 23 -10.65 41.50 -15.23
C THR A 23 -11.64 40.99 -14.20
N PHE A 24 -12.08 41.88 -13.31
CA PHE A 24 -13.08 41.50 -12.31
C PHE A 24 -14.42 41.12 -12.93
N SER A 25 -14.84 41.79 -13.97
CA SER A 25 -16.04 41.49 -14.74
C SER A 25 -15.98 40.10 -15.39
N GLN A 26 -14.85 39.76 -16.01
CA GLN A 26 -14.62 38.41 -16.60
C GLN A 26 -14.67 37.30 -15.54
N PHE A 27 -14.14 37.58 -14.34
CA PHE A 27 -14.25 36.66 -13.23
C PHE A 27 -15.71 36.47 -12.80
N LEU A 28 -16.48 37.55 -12.68
CA LEU A 28 -17.88 37.47 -12.27
C LEU A 28 -18.75 36.67 -13.25
N GLU A 29 -18.50 36.80 -14.54
CA GLU A 29 -19.16 35.97 -15.55
C GLU A 29 -18.91 34.48 -15.31
N ARG A 30 -17.63 34.10 -15.16
CA ARG A 30 -17.25 32.70 -14.81
C ARG A 30 -17.84 32.23 -13.50
N PHE A 31 -17.82 33.09 -12.50
CA PHE A 31 -18.38 32.80 -11.17
C PHE A 31 -19.87 32.50 -11.23
N LEU A 32 -20.63 33.29 -11.97
CA LEU A 32 -22.08 33.11 -12.12
C LEU A 32 -22.46 31.89 -12.97
N GLU A 33 -21.57 31.48 -13.90
CA GLU A 33 -21.76 30.28 -14.71
C GLU A 33 -21.41 28.99 -13.94
N ALA A 34 -20.33 28.99 -13.18
CA ALA A 34 -19.82 27.81 -12.48
C ALA A 34 -19.34 28.12 -11.03
N PRO A 35 -20.27 28.45 -10.13
CA PRO A 35 -19.90 28.87 -8.76
C PRO A 35 -19.21 27.75 -7.96
N ASN A 36 -19.56 26.48 -8.23
CA ASN A 36 -18.92 25.31 -7.60
C ASN A 36 -17.39 25.26 -7.85
N GLN A 37 -16.93 25.80 -8.97
CA GLN A 37 -15.50 25.84 -9.26
C GLN A 37 -14.75 26.93 -8.48
N THR A 38 -15.46 27.95 -8.01
CA THR A 38 -14.84 29.12 -7.38
C THR A 38 -15.06 29.21 -5.88
N LEU A 39 -16.13 28.62 -5.36
CA LEU A 39 -16.49 28.62 -3.94
C LEU A 39 -16.00 27.37 -3.19
N LYS A 40 -14.81 26.88 -3.52
CA LYS A 40 -14.24 25.72 -2.86
C LYS A 40 -13.53 26.11 -1.56
N THR A 41 -13.75 25.32 -0.52
CA THR A 41 -13.00 25.40 0.72
C THR A 41 -11.69 24.62 0.64
N SER A 42 -10.83 24.78 1.64
CA SER A 42 -9.61 23.97 1.78
C SER A 42 -9.92 22.47 1.85
N ALA A 43 -10.98 22.09 2.55
CA ALA A 43 -11.43 20.70 2.66
C ALA A 43 -11.93 20.18 1.31
N THR A 44 -12.77 20.93 0.60
CA THR A 44 -13.24 20.56 -0.77
C THR A 44 -12.07 20.32 -1.70
N MET A 45 -11.09 21.22 -1.72
CA MET A 45 -9.93 21.14 -2.59
C MET A 45 -9.10 19.87 -2.34
N ILE A 46 -8.89 19.52 -1.07
CA ILE A 46 -8.15 18.31 -0.70
C ILE A 46 -8.93 17.07 -1.12
N LEU A 47 -10.25 17.01 -0.86
CA LEU A 47 -11.09 15.87 -1.23
C LEU A 47 -11.15 15.65 -2.73
N GLU A 48 -11.30 16.73 -3.50
CA GLU A 48 -11.29 16.65 -4.96
C GLU A 48 -9.92 16.18 -5.48
N ALA A 49 -8.82 16.69 -4.94
CA ALA A 49 -7.48 16.25 -5.28
C ALA A 49 -7.30 14.75 -4.99
N VAL A 50 -7.74 14.28 -3.80
CA VAL A 50 -7.67 12.86 -3.45
C VAL A 50 -8.47 11.98 -4.42
N LYS A 51 -9.69 12.39 -4.79
CA LYS A 51 -10.57 11.63 -5.69
C LYS A 51 -10.08 11.68 -7.14
N HIS A 52 -9.43 12.75 -7.56
CA HIS A 52 -8.91 12.93 -8.91
C HIS A 52 -7.93 11.85 -9.34
N PHE A 53 -7.05 11.43 -8.43
CA PHE A 53 -6.04 10.39 -8.69
C PHE A 53 -6.60 8.97 -8.63
N GLY A 54 -7.86 8.79 -8.27
CA GLY A 54 -8.54 7.52 -8.27
C GLY A 54 -8.75 6.91 -6.89
N VAL A 55 -9.83 6.14 -6.80
CA VAL A 55 -10.26 5.43 -5.58
C VAL A 55 -10.75 4.06 -5.99
N GLU A 56 -10.34 3.03 -5.27
CA GLU A 56 -10.80 1.65 -5.46
C GLU A 56 -11.34 1.06 -4.16
N ALA A 57 -12.32 0.17 -4.28
CA ALA A 57 -12.79 -0.62 -3.15
C ALA A 57 -11.88 -1.83 -2.95
N VAL A 58 -11.44 -2.04 -1.73
CA VAL A 58 -10.58 -3.18 -1.35
C VAL A 58 -11.10 -3.79 -0.05
N ILE A 59 -10.78 -5.06 0.16
CA ILE A 59 -11.06 -5.74 1.44
C ILE A 59 -9.77 -5.80 2.25
N ARG A 60 -9.84 -5.33 3.49
CA ARG A 60 -8.75 -5.38 4.45
C ARG A 60 -9.23 -5.95 5.76
N SER A 61 -8.59 -7.01 6.22
CA SER A 61 -8.95 -7.67 7.48
C SER A 61 -10.44 -8.08 7.53
N GLY A 62 -10.99 -8.53 6.40
CA GLY A 62 -12.40 -8.90 6.28
C GLY A 62 -13.39 -7.74 6.18
N GLU A 63 -12.94 -6.48 6.23
CA GLU A 63 -13.80 -5.30 6.13
C GLU A 63 -13.60 -4.56 4.80
N PRO A 64 -14.67 -4.09 4.15
CA PRO A 64 -14.57 -3.26 2.96
C PRO A 64 -14.02 -1.89 3.32
N CYS A 65 -13.01 -1.44 2.61
CA CYS A 65 -12.46 -0.10 2.74
C CYS A 65 -12.11 0.51 1.38
N LEU A 66 -11.85 1.81 1.35
CA LEU A 66 -11.43 2.51 0.16
C LEU A 66 -9.91 2.72 0.17
N ARG A 67 -9.27 2.35 -0.92
CA ARG A 67 -7.88 2.68 -1.19
C ARG A 67 -7.83 3.88 -2.13
N TYR A 68 -7.13 4.92 -1.71
CA TYR A 68 -6.93 6.13 -2.49
C TYR A 68 -5.55 6.07 -3.15
N HIS A 69 -5.50 6.16 -4.48
CA HIS A 69 -4.28 5.94 -5.25
C HIS A 69 -3.19 6.96 -4.99
N ILE A 70 -3.52 8.15 -4.48
CA ILE A 70 -2.50 9.15 -4.09
C ILE A 70 -1.51 8.60 -3.06
N PHE A 71 -1.96 7.70 -2.17
CA PHE A 71 -1.10 7.10 -1.14
C PHE A 71 -0.20 5.98 -1.68
N GLN A 72 -0.36 5.61 -2.95
CA GLN A 72 0.59 4.76 -3.68
C GLN A 72 1.72 5.56 -4.34
N ASP A 73 1.77 6.88 -4.10
CA ASP A 73 2.76 7.83 -4.63
C ASP A 73 2.90 7.78 -6.16
N PRO A 74 1.87 8.17 -6.91
CA PRO A 74 1.93 8.23 -8.36
C PRO A 74 2.94 9.27 -8.88
N PHE A 75 3.36 10.18 -8.02
CA PHE A 75 4.25 11.31 -8.35
C PHE A 75 5.73 10.93 -8.41
N SER A 76 6.14 9.88 -7.68
CA SER A 76 7.54 9.47 -7.54
C SER A 76 7.70 7.96 -7.72
N ASN A 77 6.91 7.35 -8.60
CA ASN A 77 6.94 5.91 -8.90
C ASN A 77 6.87 5.03 -7.64
N GLY A 78 6.04 5.43 -6.67
CA GLY A 78 5.80 4.65 -5.46
C GLY A 78 6.86 4.79 -4.36
N ILE A 79 7.87 5.67 -4.49
CA ILE A 79 8.96 5.78 -3.51
C ILE A 79 8.46 6.11 -2.10
N ASN A 80 7.44 6.97 -1.97
CA ASN A 80 6.88 7.39 -0.69
C ASN A 80 5.53 6.72 -0.38
N SER A 81 5.21 5.62 -1.06
CA SER A 81 3.95 4.91 -0.88
C SER A 81 3.68 4.55 0.59
N VAL A 82 2.44 4.69 0.98
CA VAL A 82 1.91 4.29 2.29
C VAL A 82 1.12 3.01 2.12
N PHE A 83 1.59 1.95 2.75
CA PHE A 83 0.96 0.62 2.66
C PHE A 83 0.21 0.28 3.95
N GLY A 84 -0.87 -0.49 3.83
CA GLY A 84 -1.57 -1.11 4.96
C GLY A 84 -2.23 -0.16 5.96
N GLN A 85 -2.38 1.12 5.61
CA GLN A 85 -2.94 2.18 6.48
C GLN A 85 -4.32 2.66 6.02
N GLU A 86 -5.06 1.83 5.26
CA GLU A 86 -6.34 2.20 4.65
C GLU A 86 -7.35 2.69 5.68
N PHE A 87 -7.40 2.10 6.87
CA PHE A 87 -8.31 2.53 7.95
C PHE A 87 -7.94 3.90 8.53
N CYS A 88 -6.64 4.18 8.70
CA CYS A 88 -6.17 5.50 9.12
C CYS A 88 -6.49 6.56 8.08
N ILE A 89 -6.23 6.25 6.81
CA ILE A 89 -6.51 7.12 5.68
C ILE A 89 -8.01 7.40 5.59
N LYS A 90 -8.85 6.36 5.69
CA LYS A 90 -10.30 6.52 5.72
C LYS A 90 -10.71 7.50 6.82
N ARG A 91 -10.20 7.34 8.04
CA ARG A 91 -10.53 8.23 9.15
C ARG A 91 -10.09 9.68 8.89
N ILE A 92 -8.93 9.90 8.26
CA ILE A 92 -8.49 11.24 7.82
C ILE A 92 -9.52 11.82 6.84
N ILE A 93 -9.89 11.07 5.82
CA ILE A 93 -10.84 11.51 4.81
C ILE A 93 -12.22 11.79 5.41
N ASP A 94 -12.72 10.91 6.30
CA ASP A 94 -14.00 11.10 6.99
C ASP A 94 -14.03 12.41 7.78
N VAL A 95 -12.92 12.78 8.45
CA VAL A 95 -12.79 14.05 9.16
C VAL A 95 -12.85 15.23 8.19
N ILE A 96 -12.11 15.17 7.07
CA ILE A 96 -12.11 16.22 6.07
C ILE A 96 -13.51 16.37 5.44
N GLU A 97 -14.20 15.27 5.14
CA GLU A 97 -15.57 15.28 4.63
C GLU A 97 -16.57 15.90 5.63
N SER A 98 -16.37 15.64 6.92
CA SER A 98 -17.20 16.26 7.98
C SER A 98 -17.03 17.78 8.00
N VAL A 99 -15.82 18.28 7.79
CA VAL A 99 -15.52 19.72 7.70
C VAL A 99 -16.11 20.31 6.42
N ASP A 100 -15.97 19.64 5.28
CA ASP A 100 -16.48 20.07 3.98
C ASP A 100 -18.01 20.19 3.98
N LYS A 101 -18.69 19.22 4.56
CA LYS A 101 -20.16 19.20 4.72
C LYS A 101 -20.68 20.12 5.84
N GLU A 102 -19.78 20.82 6.53
CA GLU A 102 -20.10 21.64 7.71
C GLU A 102 -20.94 20.90 8.78
N SER A 103 -20.83 19.55 8.80
CA SER A 103 -21.57 18.68 9.73
C SER A 103 -20.93 18.60 11.11
N GLY A 104 -19.73 19.13 11.28
CA GLY A 104 -18.98 19.14 12.52
C GLY A 104 -18.12 20.40 12.70
N PRO A 105 -17.56 20.62 13.90
CA PRO A 105 -16.64 21.73 14.14
C PRO A 105 -15.34 21.52 13.35
N ARG A 106 -14.69 22.61 12.98
CA ARG A 106 -13.32 22.56 12.43
C ARG A 106 -12.40 21.95 13.46
N ARG A 107 -11.70 20.89 13.08
CA ARG A 107 -10.72 20.22 13.93
C ARG A 107 -9.39 20.10 13.23
N GLY A 108 -8.30 20.26 13.98
CA GLY A 108 -6.97 19.88 13.51
C GLY A 108 -6.82 18.35 13.53
N ILE A 109 -6.32 17.79 12.47
CA ILE A 109 -6.09 16.34 12.35
C ILE A 109 -4.71 16.04 12.91
N VAL A 110 -4.65 15.27 14.00
CA VAL A 110 -3.39 14.91 14.66
C VAL A 110 -3.08 13.45 14.37
N LEU A 111 -2.03 13.21 13.59
CA LEU A 111 -1.52 11.87 13.32
C LEU A 111 -0.59 11.47 14.47
N VAL A 112 -1.04 10.53 15.29
CA VAL A 112 -0.34 10.10 16.50
C VAL A 112 0.21 8.69 16.28
N GLY A 113 1.51 8.50 16.46
CA GLY A 113 2.08 7.15 16.32
C GLY A 113 3.58 7.12 16.47
N PRO A 114 4.19 5.93 16.48
CA PRO A 114 5.62 5.78 16.63
C PRO A 114 6.41 6.38 15.45
N PRO A 115 7.72 6.61 15.62
CA PRO A 115 8.59 7.07 14.53
C PRO A 115 8.57 6.11 13.33
N ALA A 116 8.63 6.66 12.10
CA ALA A 116 8.63 5.89 10.85
C ALA A 116 7.36 5.03 10.61
N SER A 117 6.20 5.43 11.14
CA SER A 117 4.91 4.80 10.84
C SER A 117 4.20 5.36 9.58
N GLY A 118 4.83 6.29 8.85
CA GLY A 118 4.28 6.87 7.62
C GLY A 118 3.47 8.16 7.80
N LYS A 119 3.36 8.70 9.02
CA LYS A 119 2.58 9.93 9.31
C LYS A 119 2.90 11.08 8.37
N THR A 120 4.17 11.45 8.28
CA THR A 120 4.65 12.56 7.45
C THR A 120 4.36 12.30 5.98
N ASN A 121 4.66 11.07 5.49
CA ASN A 121 4.40 10.70 4.09
C ASN A 121 2.92 10.85 3.72
N MET A 122 1.99 10.54 4.63
CA MET A 122 0.55 10.72 4.36
C MET A 122 0.22 12.19 4.10
N VAL A 123 0.73 13.11 4.91
CA VAL A 123 0.46 14.54 4.75
C VAL A 123 1.19 15.11 3.53
N ASP A 124 2.42 14.69 3.29
CA ASP A 124 3.21 15.12 2.12
C ASP A 124 2.55 14.69 0.81
N LEU A 125 1.97 13.47 0.75
CA LEU A 125 1.23 13.00 -0.41
C LEU A 125 -0.07 13.78 -0.63
N LEU A 126 -0.78 14.16 0.44
CA LEU A 126 -1.94 15.05 0.34
C LEU A 126 -1.55 16.44 -0.18
N ALA A 127 -0.45 17.00 0.33
CA ALA A 127 0.08 18.27 -0.13
C ALA A 127 0.48 18.21 -1.60
N ARG A 128 1.17 17.14 -2.00
CA ARG A 128 1.57 16.91 -3.38
C ARG A 128 0.38 16.73 -4.32
N ALA A 129 -0.62 15.96 -3.88
CA ALA A 129 -1.85 15.80 -4.65
C ALA A 129 -2.54 17.14 -4.88
N LEU A 130 -2.57 18.02 -3.88
CA LEU A 130 -3.14 19.35 -4.01
C LEU A 130 -2.35 20.24 -4.99
N GLU A 131 -1.00 20.17 -4.98
CA GLU A 131 -0.14 20.88 -5.96
C GLU A 131 -0.45 20.42 -7.38
N GLU A 132 -0.34 19.13 -7.66
CA GLU A 132 -0.53 18.56 -9.00
C GLU A 132 -1.96 18.79 -9.50
N TYR A 133 -2.97 18.55 -8.65
CA TYR A 133 -4.37 18.79 -8.97
C TYR A 133 -4.63 20.24 -9.40
N SER A 134 -4.01 21.22 -8.72
CA SER A 134 -4.19 22.64 -9.03
C SER A 134 -3.54 23.05 -10.35
N GLN A 135 -2.52 22.30 -10.81
CA GLN A 135 -1.80 22.56 -12.06
C GLN A 135 -2.46 21.88 -13.26
N GLU A 136 -2.87 20.62 -13.09
CA GLU A 136 -3.38 19.79 -14.19
C GLU A 136 -4.82 20.06 -14.57
N THR A 137 -5.64 20.46 -13.61
CA THR A 137 -7.09 20.57 -13.83
C THR A 137 -7.51 21.93 -14.39
N LYS A 138 -8.60 21.91 -15.15
CA LYS A 138 -9.27 23.14 -15.61
C LYS A 138 -10.06 23.84 -14.49
N GLN A 139 -10.24 23.16 -13.36
CA GLN A 139 -10.98 23.69 -12.21
C GLN A 139 -10.04 24.47 -11.30
N LYS A 140 -9.83 25.74 -11.65
CA LYS A 140 -8.89 26.61 -10.97
C LYS A 140 -9.55 27.36 -9.83
N GLN A 141 -8.83 27.55 -8.73
CA GLN A 141 -9.14 28.53 -7.73
C GLN A 141 -8.70 29.93 -8.19
N TYR A 142 -9.38 30.94 -7.71
CA TYR A 142 -9.06 32.32 -8.07
C TYR A 142 -8.63 33.12 -6.85
N SER A 143 -7.65 34.02 -7.06
CA SER A 143 -7.25 35.08 -6.17
C SER A 143 -7.16 36.40 -6.93
N PHE A 144 -6.92 37.49 -6.23
CA PHE A 144 -6.75 38.78 -6.86
C PHE A 144 -5.52 39.52 -6.33
N PHE A 145 -5.09 40.49 -7.12
CA PHE A 145 -4.07 41.45 -6.74
C PHE A 145 -4.46 42.86 -7.23
N PHE A 146 -3.96 43.88 -6.53
CA PHE A 146 -4.07 45.25 -7.00
C PHE A 146 -2.97 45.57 -7.97
N ARG A 147 -3.32 46.16 -9.10
CA ARG A 147 -2.41 46.61 -10.14
C ARG A 147 -2.41 48.13 -10.20
N LEU A 148 -1.31 48.77 -9.81
CA LEU A 148 -1.08 50.19 -9.91
C LEU A 148 -0.25 50.44 -11.15
N ALA A 149 -0.67 51.36 -11.99
CA ALA A 149 0.01 51.68 -13.25
C ALA A 149 0.19 53.21 -13.43
N ASN A 150 1.30 53.60 -14.06
CA ASN A 150 1.49 54.97 -14.49
C ASN A 150 1.32 55.10 -15.99
N GLY A 151 1.20 56.34 -16.46
CA GLY A 151 1.04 56.65 -17.90
C GLY A 151 2.26 56.31 -18.78
N HIS A 152 3.34 55.79 -18.18
CA HIS A 152 4.59 55.43 -18.85
C HIS A 152 4.78 53.91 -18.97
N GLY A 153 3.75 53.12 -18.70
CA GLY A 153 3.77 51.68 -18.89
C GLY A 153 4.42 50.87 -17.74
N ARG A 154 4.78 51.52 -16.63
CA ARG A 154 5.25 50.79 -15.42
C ARG A 154 4.08 50.36 -14.59
N GLU A 155 4.14 49.12 -14.11
CA GLU A 155 3.11 48.49 -13.33
C GLU A 155 3.68 47.92 -12.02
N LEU A 156 2.95 48.07 -10.92
CA LEU A 156 3.25 47.50 -9.63
C LEU A 156 2.09 46.61 -9.18
N GLU A 157 2.38 45.36 -8.88
CA GLU A 157 1.41 44.38 -8.40
C GLU A 157 1.50 44.22 -6.87
N LEU A 158 0.39 44.40 -6.20
CA LEU A 158 0.27 44.26 -4.74
C LEU A 158 -0.60 43.05 -4.43
N ARG A 159 0.04 41.92 -4.05
CA ARG A 159 -0.64 40.69 -3.69
C ARG A 159 -0.85 40.59 -2.19
N SER A 160 -1.99 40.01 -1.78
CA SER A 160 -2.18 39.57 -0.40
C SER A 160 -1.56 38.18 -0.18
N PRO A 161 -0.83 37.96 0.91
CA PRO A 161 -0.33 36.63 1.25
C PRO A 161 -1.44 35.61 1.53
N LEU A 162 -2.65 36.07 1.81
CA LEU A 162 -3.84 35.26 2.06
C LEU A 162 -4.49 34.69 0.81
N MET A 163 -4.08 35.16 -0.38
CA MET A 163 -4.70 34.77 -1.66
C MET A 163 -6.25 34.81 -1.61
N PRO A 164 -6.86 35.94 -1.22
CA PRO A 164 -8.29 35.99 -0.97
C PRO A 164 -9.08 35.73 -2.25
N ASN A 165 -10.22 35.06 -2.13
CA ASN A 165 -11.13 34.87 -3.25
C ASN A 165 -11.70 36.23 -3.69
N PRO A 166 -11.77 36.52 -5.00
CA PRO A 166 -12.28 37.80 -5.49
C PRO A 166 -13.70 38.13 -5.04
N ILE A 167 -14.53 37.16 -4.71
CA ILE A 167 -15.88 37.38 -4.18
C ILE A 167 -15.87 38.19 -2.88
N LEU A 168 -14.77 38.13 -2.11
CA LEU A 168 -14.61 38.87 -0.87
C LEU A 168 -14.47 40.42 -1.09
N LEU A 169 -14.24 40.85 -2.33
CA LEU A 169 -14.26 42.27 -2.69
C LEU A 169 -15.67 42.90 -2.56
N PHE A 170 -16.72 42.07 -2.63
CA PHE A 170 -18.03 42.53 -2.24
C PHE A 170 -18.11 42.68 -0.72
N PRO A 171 -18.33 43.91 -0.20
CA PRO A 171 -18.41 44.08 1.23
C PRO A 171 -19.65 43.42 1.82
N THR A 172 -19.55 42.93 3.04
CA THR A 172 -20.72 42.40 3.79
C THR A 172 -21.80 43.45 4.02
N THR A 173 -21.39 44.70 4.20
CA THR A 173 -22.28 45.87 4.35
C THR A 173 -21.70 47.05 3.60
N LEU A 174 -22.56 47.81 2.94
CA LEU A 174 -22.21 49.04 2.25
C LEU A 174 -23.26 50.10 2.55
N THR A 175 -22.86 51.24 3.12
CA THR A 175 -23.75 52.39 3.29
C THR A 175 -23.81 53.20 1.99
N ARG A 176 -24.99 53.32 1.43
CA ARG A 176 -25.26 54.11 0.22
C ARG A 176 -25.34 55.62 0.54
N PRO A 177 -25.21 56.48 -0.48
CA PRO A 177 -25.28 57.96 -0.26
C PRO A 177 -26.60 58.46 0.35
N ASP A 178 -27.68 57.72 0.20
CA ASP A 178 -28.99 57.97 0.79
C ASP A 178 -29.13 57.52 2.26
N GLY A 179 -28.04 56.98 2.85
CA GLY A 179 -28.01 56.45 4.21
C GLY A 179 -28.55 55.03 4.37
N SER A 180 -29.03 54.39 3.30
CA SER A 180 -29.47 53.02 3.33
C SER A 180 -28.28 52.06 3.38
N VAL A 181 -28.46 50.90 4.03
CA VAL A 181 -27.44 49.85 4.14
C VAL A 181 -27.79 48.71 3.21
N SER A 182 -26.94 48.44 2.22
CA SER A 182 -27.01 47.24 1.35
C SER A 182 -26.04 46.17 1.82
N ARG A 183 -26.27 44.92 1.36
CA ARG A 183 -25.44 43.77 1.63
C ARG A 183 -24.97 43.13 0.31
N PRO A 184 -24.06 43.79 -0.43
CA PRO A 184 -23.71 43.39 -1.79
C PRO A 184 -23.27 41.95 -1.91
N ARG A 185 -22.51 41.40 -0.93
CA ARG A 185 -22.08 40.02 -0.93
C ARG A 185 -23.27 39.07 -0.82
N GLN A 186 -24.18 39.33 0.11
CA GLN A 186 -25.34 38.50 0.30
C GLN A 186 -26.23 38.51 -0.97
N GLU A 187 -26.40 39.68 -1.58
CA GLU A 187 -27.18 39.85 -2.80
C GLU A 187 -26.64 39.01 -3.95
N ILE A 188 -25.30 38.93 -4.17
CA ILE A 188 -24.71 38.09 -5.22
C ILE A 188 -24.76 36.59 -4.87
N LEU A 189 -24.56 36.22 -3.61
CA LEU A 189 -24.65 34.83 -3.18
C LEU A 189 -26.11 34.32 -3.26
N ASP A 190 -27.10 35.14 -2.94
CA ASP A 190 -28.52 34.82 -3.10
C ASP A 190 -28.88 34.63 -4.59
N GLU A 191 -28.29 35.41 -5.49
CA GLU A 191 -28.44 35.25 -6.93
C GLU A 191 -27.87 33.92 -7.40
N VAL A 192 -26.70 33.57 -6.92
CA VAL A 192 -26.04 32.27 -7.20
C VAL A 192 -26.91 31.13 -6.66
N GLN A 193 -27.38 31.23 -5.43
CA GLN A 193 -28.27 30.23 -4.82
C GLN A 193 -29.58 30.08 -5.61
N ARG A 194 -30.13 31.16 -6.12
CA ARG A 194 -31.32 31.11 -6.95
C ARG A 194 -31.09 30.41 -8.29
N ARG A 195 -29.91 30.57 -8.90
CA ARG A 195 -29.58 29.95 -10.21
C ARG A 195 -29.22 28.48 -10.07
N HIS A 196 -28.48 28.10 -9.04
CA HIS A 196 -27.85 26.80 -8.89
C HIS A 196 -28.40 25.95 -7.73
N GLY A 197 -29.22 26.51 -6.84
CA GLY A 197 -29.69 25.84 -5.63
C GLY A 197 -30.71 24.71 -5.86
N HIS A 198 -31.05 24.41 -7.12
CA HIS A 198 -31.83 23.22 -7.51
C HIS A 198 -30.92 21.98 -7.66
N ASP A 199 -29.62 22.14 -7.74
CA ASP A 199 -28.65 21.07 -7.68
C ASP A 199 -28.48 20.62 -6.22
N PRO A 200 -28.79 19.36 -5.86
CA PRO A 200 -28.69 18.90 -4.47
C PRO A 200 -27.25 18.91 -3.93
N ASP A 201 -26.28 18.88 -4.80
CA ASP A 201 -24.86 18.90 -4.44
C ASP A 201 -24.30 20.33 -4.33
N PHE A 202 -25.10 21.35 -4.64
CA PHE A 202 -24.68 22.74 -4.53
C PHE A 202 -24.95 23.33 -3.15
N SER A 203 -23.92 23.80 -2.49
CA SER A 203 -24.03 24.57 -1.25
C SER A 203 -23.00 25.71 -1.23
N ILE A 204 -23.38 26.84 -0.67
CA ILE A 204 -22.47 27.97 -0.47
C ILE A 204 -21.81 27.83 0.91
N PRO A 205 -20.49 27.56 0.98
CA PRO A 205 -19.80 27.41 2.25
C PRO A 205 -19.92 28.67 3.11
N SER A 206 -20.11 28.48 4.41
CA SER A 206 -20.28 29.57 5.39
C SER A 206 -19.10 30.53 5.43
N TYR A 207 -17.90 30.03 5.09
CA TYR A 207 -16.71 30.86 4.93
C TYR A 207 -16.96 32.05 3.98
N TYR A 208 -17.52 31.82 2.81
CA TYR A 208 -17.75 32.90 1.83
C TYR A 208 -18.83 33.86 2.22
N GLN A 209 -19.73 33.45 3.09
CA GLN A 209 -20.79 34.34 3.63
C GLN A 209 -20.23 35.34 4.67
N HIS A 210 -19.28 34.88 5.53
CA HIS A 210 -18.86 35.60 6.71
C HIS A 210 -17.41 36.09 6.71
N ALA A 211 -16.52 35.52 5.84
CA ALA A 211 -15.12 35.94 5.77
C ALA A 211 -14.99 37.41 5.35
N THR A 212 -13.99 38.07 5.90
CA THR A 212 -13.63 39.45 5.55
C THR A 212 -12.28 39.48 4.85
N LEU A 213 -12.07 40.48 4.01
CA LEU A 213 -10.75 40.78 3.48
C LEU A 213 -9.78 41.10 4.63
N ASP A 214 -8.51 40.85 4.41
CA ASP A 214 -7.46 41.32 5.31
C ASP A 214 -7.37 42.83 5.35
N LYS A 215 -6.87 43.33 6.47
CA LYS A 215 -6.76 44.79 6.71
C LYS A 215 -6.04 45.49 5.57
N ARG A 216 -4.95 44.90 5.05
CA ARG A 216 -4.15 45.53 3.99
C ARG A 216 -4.97 45.70 2.71
N SER A 217 -5.69 44.69 2.30
CA SER A 217 -6.54 44.74 1.11
C SER A 217 -7.69 45.74 1.30
N LEU A 218 -8.30 45.80 2.50
CA LEU A 218 -9.33 46.77 2.82
C LEU A 218 -8.80 48.20 2.79
N ASP A 219 -7.66 48.47 3.39
CA ASP A 219 -7.04 49.79 3.45
C ASP A 219 -6.61 50.26 2.04
N ILE A 220 -6.10 49.39 1.19
CA ILE A 220 -5.78 49.71 -0.21
C ILE A 220 -7.07 50.15 -0.94
N LEU A 221 -8.12 49.36 -0.83
CA LEU A 221 -9.38 49.63 -1.48
C LEU A 221 -10.00 50.94 -1.01
N GLU A 222 -9.98 51.22 0.32
CA GLU A 222 -10.49 52.45 0.88
C GLU A 222 -9.65 53.66 0.45
N THR A 223 -8.31 53.54 0.40
CA THR A 223 -7.42 54.63 -0.06
C THR A 223 -7.63 54.92 -1.53
N LEU A 224 -7.80 53.88 -2.39
CA LEU A 224 -8.13 54.08 -3.78
C LEU A 224 -9.50 54.75 -3.97
N ARG A 225 -10.49 54.42 -3.11
CA ARG A 225 -11.82 55.03 -3.10
C ARG A 225 -11.78 56.52 -2.73
N GLN A 226 -10.93 56.87 -1.78
CA GLN A 226 -10.79 58.27 -1.34
C GLN A 226 -9.84 59.10 -2.20
N HIS A 227 -9.16 58.46 -3.16
CA HIS A 227 -8.20 59.17 -4.01
C HIS A 227 -8.89 60.14 -4.99
N PRO A 228 -8.40 61.40 -5.14
CA PRO A 228 -9.05 62.40 -5.99
C PRO A 228 -9.26 61.97 -7.45
N ARG A 229 -8.39 61.08 -8.00
CA ARG A 229 -8.54 60.54 -9.36
C ARG A 229 -9.78 59.65 -9.54
N ASN A 230 -10.36 59.20 -8.42
CA ASN A 230 -11.48 58.27 -8.41
C ASN A 230 -12.76 58.91 -7.88
N GLU A 231 -12.73 60.25 -7.71
CA GLU A 231 -13.93 60.98 -7.28
C GLU A 231 -15.08 60.77 -8.26
N GLY A 232 -16.25 60.37 -7.75
CA GLY A 232 -17.43 60.06 -8.55
C GLY A 232 -17.50 58.63 -9.13
N LYS A 233 -16.41 57.85 -9.04
CA LYS A 233 -16.45 56.40 -9.44
C LYS A 233 -17.17 55.58 -8.39
N THR A 234 -17.90 54.60 -8.87
CA THR A 234 -18.48 53.54 -8.00
C THR A 234 -17.40 52.59 -7.51
N LEU A 235 -17.66 51.85 -6.43
CA LEU A 235 -16.77 50.82 -5.93
C LEU A 235 -16.43 49.74 -7.01
N PHE A 236 -17.43 49.38 -7.82
CA PHE A 236 -17.26 48.45 -8.92
C PHE A 236 -16.27 48.96 -9.98
N GLU A 237 -16.41 50.20 -10.41
CA GLU A 237 -15.49 50.80 -11.39
C GLU A 237 -14.05 50.88 -10.86
N ILE A 238 -13.88 51.14 -9.56
CA ILE A 238 -12.58 51.18 -8.90
C ILE A 238 -11.99 49.76 -8.89
N ILE A 239 -12.78 48.74 -8.54
CA ILE A 239 -12.33 47.34 -8.56
C ILE A 239 -11.96 46.92 -10.00
N GLU A 240 -12.77 47.23 -10.98
CA GLU A 240 -12.52 46.88 -12.39
C GLU A 240 -11.22 47.53 -12.93
N GLU A 241 -10.90 48.70 -12.50
CA GLU A 241 -9.69 49.43 -12.90
C GLU A 241 -8.43 48.92 -12.25
N TYR A 242 -8.47 48.71 -10.91
CA TYR A 242 -7.28 48.42 -10.11
C TYR A 242 -7.08 46.94 -9.76
N VAL A 243 -8.07 46.08 -9.92
CA VAL A 243 -7.96 44.68 -9.56
C VAL A 243 -7.77 43.81 -10.80
N ARG A 244 -6.90 42.82 -10.68
CA ARG A 244 -6.80 41.70 -11.62
C ARG A 244 -6.95 40.41 -10.87
N VAL A 245 -7.62 39.46 -11.51
CA VAL A 245 -7.87 38.14 -10.97
C VAL A 245 -6.91 37.14 -11.61
N GLU A 246 -6.24 36.34 -10.79
CA GLU A 246 -5.33 35.29 -11.24
C GLU A 246 -5.81 33.93 -10.77
N GLU A 247 -5.46 32.89 -11.53
CA GLU A 247 -5.63 31.51 -11.11
C GLU A 247 -4.60 31.18 -10.03
N VAL A 248 -5.02 30.43 -8.99
CA VAL A 248 -4.16 30.02 -7.90
C VAL A 248 -3.60 28.63 -8.21
N GLU A 249 -2.30 28.55 -8.30
CA GLU A 249 -1.55 27.31 -8.31
C GLU A 249 -0.94 27.10 -6.93
N TYR A 250 -1.25 25.98 -6.32
CA TYR A 250 -0.68 25.63 -5.03
C TYR A 250 0.78 25.22 -5.18
N SER A 251 1.60 25.59 -4.20
CA SER A 251 3.02 25.24 -4.20
C SER A 251 3.60 25.34 -2.81
N SER A 252 4.05 24.20 -2.29
CA SER A 252 4.78 24.08 -1.05
C SER A 252 6.09 24.88 -1.09
N ALA A 253 6.84 24.76 -2.20
CA ALA A 253 8.11 25.47 -2.41
C ALA A 253 7.98 26.99 -2.41
N ARG A 254 6.83 27.53 -2.84
CA ARG A 254 6.54 28.98 -2.90
C ARG A 254 5.71 29.46 -1.71
N GLY A 255 5.32 28.59 -0.77
CA GLY A 255 4.43 28.92 0.33
C GLY A 255 3.08 29.46 -0.14
N LYS A 256 2.49 28.83 -1.18
CA LYS A 256 1.19 29.19 -1.74
C LYS A 256 0.16 28.09 -1.44
N GLY A 257 -0.72 28.32 -0.50
CA GLY A 257 -1.77 27.41 -0.07
C GLY A 257 -1.28 26.18 0.68
N ILE A 258 0.03 25.96 0.74
CA ILE A 258 0.64 24.83 1.46
C ILE A 258 1.80 25.38 2.30
N SER A 259 1.81 25.03 3.58
CA SER A 259 2.90 25.37 4.50
C SER A 259 3.26 24.19 5.37
N ASN A 260 4.56 23.92 5.49
CA ASN A 260 5.13 22.94 6.39
C ASN A 260 5.99 23.66 7.42
N ILE A 261 5.77 23.41 8.70
CA ILE A 261 6.52 23.99 9.80
C ILE A 261 6.89 22.93 10.83
N ASP A 262 7.95 23.18 11.57
CA ASP A 262 8.47 22.34 12.64
C ASP A 262 8.46 23.04 14.02
N ASP A 263 8.06 24.32 14.06
CA ASP A 263 8.00 25.10 15.29
C ASP A 263 6.67 25.88 15.35
N MET A 264 5.92 25.71 16.42
CA MET A 264 4.67 26.43 16.69
C MET A 264 4.82 27.94 16.68
N ARG A 265 6.00 28.47 16.98
CA ARG A 265 6.28 29.93 16.94
C ARG A 265 6.19 30.50 15.52
N GLN A 266 6.36 29.68 14.50
CA GLN A 266 6.19 30.05 13.08
C GLN A 266 4.72 30.32 12.71
N LEU A 267 3.76 29.95 13.57
CA LEU A 267 2.35 30.30 13.40
C LEU A 267 2.07 31.79 13.64
N GLN A 268 2.96 32.51 14.32
CA GLN A 268 2.80 33.93 14.56
C GLN A 268 3.00 34.70 13.26
N VAL A 269 2.06 35.60 12.99
CA VAL A 269 2.15 36.54 11.87
C VAL A 269 3.23 37.58 12.14
N GLN A 270 4.16 37.71 11.20
CA GLN A 270 5.24 38.71 11.27
C GLN A 270 4.93 39.88 10.33
N VAL A 271 5.34 41.05 10.73
CA VAL A 271 5.27 42.27 9.92
C VAL A 271 6.68 42.64 9.48
N ARG A 272 6.87 42.79 8.18
CA ARG A 272 8.17 43.16 7.60
C ARG A 272 8.06 44.38 6.70
N PRO A 273 9.03 45.31 6.72
CA PRO A 273 9.05 46.41 5.77
C PRO A 273 9.24 45.91 4.34
N ILE A 274 8.62 46.59 3.39
CA ILE A 274 8.79 46.32 1.95
C ILE A 274 9.94 47.21 1.46
N SER A 275 10.94 46.58 0.81
CA SER A 275 11.97 47.29 0.10
C SER A 275 11.61 47.33 -1.40
N LEU A 276 11.34 48.49 -1.97
CA LEU A 276 10.96 48.67 -3.37
C LEU A 276 12.02 49.54 -4.06
N ALA A 277 12.13 49.40 -5.39
CA ALA A 277 12.88 50.35 -6.19
C ALA A 277 12.26 51.73 -6.14
N GLU A 278 13.06 52.77 -6.36
CA GLU A 278 12.62 54.16 -6.21
C GLU A 278 11.38 54.53 -7.06
N ASP A 279 11.32 54.03 -8.29
CA ASP A 279 10.18 54.26 -9.16
C ASP A 279 8.90 53.54 -8.70
N ASP A 280 9.05 52.31 -8.11
CA ASP A 280 7.91 51.60 -7.54
C ASP A 280 7.39 52.29 -6.27
N MET A 281 8.32 52.87 -5.50
CA MET A 281 7.97 53.73 -4.35
C MET A 281 7.21 54.96 -4.76
N ARG A 282 7.64 55.62 -5.88
CA ARG A 282 6.92 56.77 -6.43
C ARG A 282 5.50 56.36 -6.83
N LEU A 283 5.36 55.22 -7.58
CA LEU A 283 4.08 54.72 -8.02
C LEU A 283 3.15 54.37 -6.83
N LEU A 284 3.72 53.74 -5.80
CA LEU A 284 2.99 53.43 -4.56
C LEU A 284 2.50 54.74 -3.89
N ASN A 285 3.36 55.77 -3.78
CA ASN A 285 3.01 57.05 -3.16
C ASN A 285 1.94 57.81 -3.95
N ASP A 286 2.03 57.81 -5.30
CA ASP A 286 1.09 58.46 -6.20
C ASP A 286 -0.34 57.90 -6.07
N HIS A 287 -0.51 56.62 -5.79
CA HIS A 287 -1.80 55.96 -5.68
C HIS A 287 -2.26 55.75 -4.22
N LEU A 288 -1.33 55.51 -3.29
CA LEU A 288 -1.65 55.10 -1.92
C LEU A 288 -1.12 56.02 -0.84
N GLN A 289 -0.63 57.22 -1.22
CA GLN A 289 -0.25 58.30 -0.30
C GLN A 289 0.77 57.89 0.79
N GLY A 290 1.78 57.12 0.40
CA GLY A 290 2.83 56.64 1.33
C GLY A 290 2.42 55.62 2.36
N LYS A 291 1.20 55.15 2.27
CA LYS A 291 0.74 54.04 3.09
C LYS A 291 1.27 52.71 2.51
N TYR A 292 1.35 51.62 3.35
CA TYR A 292 1.60 50.25 2.85
C TYR A 292 3.05 49.85 2.63
N MET A 293 3.92 50.35 3.42
CA MET A 293 5.35 50.01 3.45
C MET A 293 5.65 48.67 4.12
N PHE A 294 4.64 47.94 4.55
CA PHE A 294 4.76 46.69 5.31
C PHE A 294 4.01 45.57 4.61
N ARG A 295 4.55 44.36 4.74
CA ARG A 295 3.88 43.13 4.36
C ARG A 295 3.73 42.21 5.57
N TYR A 296 2.70 41.40 5.53
CA TYR A 296 2.47 40.37 6.54
C TYR A 296 2.98 39.05 5.99
N GLU A 297 3.69 38.27 6.82
CA GLU A 297 4.24 36.99 6.51
C GLU A 297 3.94 36.00 7.66
N GLY A 298 3.84 34.72 7.33
CA GLY A 298 3.67 33.63 8.28
C GLY A 298 3.01 32.43 7.68
N ALA A 299 3.25 31.27 8.28
CA ALA A 299 2.75 29.97 7.80
C ALA A 299 1.23 29.92 7.70
N LEU A 300 0.51 30.52 8.65
CA LEU A 300 -0.96 30.60 8.63
C LEU A 300 -1.48 31.37 7.43
N LEU A 301 -0.80 32.44 7.01
CA LEU A 301 -1.22 33.23 5.86
C LEU A 301 -0.95 32.46 4.55
N SER A 302 0.23 31.84 4.48
CA SER A 302 0.67 31.09 3.30
C SER A 302 -0.15 29.83 3.05
N SER A 303 -0.69 29.19 4.11
CA SER A 303 -1.52 28.01 4.03
C SER A 303 -3.01 28.26 3.82
N ASN A 304 -3.41 29.56 3.75
CA ASN A 304 -4.82 29.89 3.58
C ASN A 304 -5.40 29.27 2.31
N ARG A 305 -6.61 28.75 2.40
CA ARG A 305 -7.37 28.03 1.38
C ARG A 305 -6.77 26.67 0.97
N GLY A 306 -5.84 26.13 1.79
CA GLY A 306 -5.18 24.87 1.51
C GLY A 306 -4.79 24.12 2.80
N LEU A 307 -3.52 23.72 2.90
CA LEU A 307 -3.03 22.78 3.90
C LEU A 307 -1.89 23.38 4.73
N LEU A 308 -2.01 23.25 6.06
CA LEU A 308 -0.94 23.52 7.01
C LEU A 308 -0.51 22.21 7.66
N HIS A 309 0.77 21.87 7.56
CA HIS A 309 1.37 20.76 8.26
C HIS A 309 2.34 21.22 9.33
N ILE A 310 2.14 20.75 10.56
CA ILE A 310 3.01 21.02 11.70
C ILE A 310 3.70 19.72 12.08
N HIS A 311 4.99 19.62 11.78
CA HIS A 311 5.82 18.46 12.08
C HIS A 311 6.15 18.42 13.57
N ASP A 312 6.13 17.21 14.17
CA ASP A 312 6.49 16.94 15.56
C ASP A 312 5.95 18.04 16.51
N ALA A 313 4.66 18.30 16.35
CA ALA A 313 3.95 19.48 16.84
C ALA A 313 4.08 19.76 18.35
N PHE A 314 4.40 18.74 19.13
CA PHE A 314 4.46 18.82 20.59
C PHE A 314 5.85 18.43 21.13
N SER A 315 6.86 18.42 20.24
CA SER A 315 8.26 18.20 20.59
C SER A 315 8.83 19.45 21.24
N GLY A 316 8.96 19.49 22.54
CA GLY A 316 9.58 20.59 23.25
C GLY A 316 9.99 20.20 24.66
N ASP A 317 10.97 20.93 25.26
CA ASP A 317 11.40 20.72 26.63
C ASP A 317 10.21 20.92 27.58
N GLY A 318 9.65 19.82 27.90
CA GLY A 318 8.55 19.28 28.64
C GLY A 318 7.73 20.14 29.62
N ASP A 319 8.17 21.27 30.11
CA ASP A 319 7.45 21.93 31.21
C ASP A 319 6.85 23.30 30.88
N ARG A 320 7.05 23.84 29.69
CA ARG A 320 6.66 25.22 29.36
C ARG A 320 6.22 25.48 27.92
N ALA A 321 5.65 24.52 27.21
CA ALA A 321 4.86 24.89 26.03
C ALA A 321 3.70 25.74 26.53
N SER A 322 3.93 27.03 26.60
CA SER A 322 2.96 27.96 27.22
C SER A 322 1.70 27.96 26.35
N GLU A 323 0.54 28.05 26.95
CA GLU A 323 -0.76 28.28 26.28
C GLU A 323 -0.65 29.38 25.20
N MET A 324 0.33 30.27 25.32
CA MET A 324 0.64 31.33 24.36
C MET A 324 1.15 30.81 23.01
N GLU A 325 1.86 29.69 22.96
CA GLU A 325 2.37 29.11 21.69
C GLU A 325 1.25 28.49 20.87
N TYR A 326 0.25 27.88 21.50
CA TYR A 326 -0.91 27.30 20.82
C TYR A 326 -2.02 28.32 20.51
N LYS A 327 -1.94 29.55 21.00
CA LYS A 327 -2.98 30.54 20.83
C LYS A 327 -3.36 30.82 19.36
N PRO A 328 -2.42 30.96 18.39
CA PRO A 328 -2.76 31.13 16.99
C PRO A 328 -3.54 29.92 16.45
N LEU A 329 -3.12 28.71 16.82
CA LEU A 329 -3.80 27.46 16.42
C LEU A 329 -5.20 27.36 17.02
N LEU A 330 -5.37 27.71 18.31
CA LEU A 330 -6.66 27.74 18.98
C LEU A 330 -7.63 28.74 18.35
N MET A 331 -7.13 29.89 17.88
CA MET A 331 -7.94 30.87 17.15
C MET A 331 -8.37 30.33 15.78
N LEU A 332 -7.44 29.71 15.04
CA LEU A 332 -7.72 29.13 13.73
C LEU A 332 -8.79 28.03 13.85
N LEU A 333 -8.58 27.05 14.73
CA LEU A 333 -9.49 25.92 14.89
C LEU A 333 -10.83 26.31 15.51
N GLY A 334 -10.84 27.33 16.38
CA GLY A 334 -12.06 27.78 17.05
C GLY A 334 -12.93 28.73 16.23
N SER A 335 -12.32 29.68 15.53
CA SER A 335 -13.07 30.76 14.85
C SER A 335 -12.73 30.91 13.36
N GLY A 336 -11.80 30.13 12.81
CA GLY A 336 -11.32 30.31 11.44
C GLY A 336 -10.61 31.67 11.24
N LYS A 337 -9.92 32.17 12.26
CA LYS A 337 -9.28 33.49 12.21
C LYS A 337 -7.85 33.45 12.75
N THR A 338 -7.04 34.39 12.31
CA THR A 338 -5.72 34.66 12.91
C THR A 338 -5.58 36.10 13.28
N SER A 339 -4.72 36.39 14.28
CA SER A 339 -4.40 37.77 14.69
C SER A 339 -3.34 38.34 13.75
N MET A 340 -3.58 39.56 13.27
CA MET A 340 -2.66 40.39 12.51
C MET A 340 -2.46 41.70 13.26
N GLU A 341 -1.54 41.71 14.22
CA GLU A 341 -1.36 42.84 15.16
C GLU A 341 -2.66 43.22 15.90
N PHE A 342 -3.31 44.29 15.49
CA PHE A 342 -4.54 44.81 16.10
C PHE A 342 -5.81 44.40 15.38
N THR A 343 -5.70 43.56 14.34
CA THR A 343 -6.83 43.09 13.52
C THR A 343 -6.85 41.57 13.40
N GLN A 344 -7.91 41.05 12.84
CA GLN A 344 -8.06 39.64 12.57
C GLN A 344 -8.28 39.40 11.07
N ALA A 345 -7.68 38.36 10.54
CA ALA A 345 -7.96 37.84 9.18
C ALA A 345 -8.72 36.53 9.26
N SER A 346 -9.69 36.34 8.36
CA SER A 346 -10.40 35.08 8.19
C SER A 346 -9.54 34.13 7.41
N LEU A 347 -9.46 32.90 7.86
CA LEU A 347 -8.70 31.80 7.24
C LEU A 347 -9.59 30.60 6.98
N ASP A 348 -9.28 29.90 5.89
CA ASP A 348 -9.83 28.61 5.55
C ASP A 348 -8.66 27.66 5.27
N THR A 349 -8.22 26.93 6.29
CA THR A 349 -7.03 26.08 6.24
C THR A 349 -7.34 24.76 6.92
N THR A 350 -7.02 23.66 6.23
CA THR A 350 -7.03 22.33 6.82
C THR A 350 -5.69 22.09 7.52
N VAL A 351 -5.75 21.75 8.81
CA VAL A 351 -4.56 21.64 9.67
C VAL A 351 -4.25 20.18 9.97
N PHE A 352 -3.03 19.79 9.66
CA PHE A 352 -2.45 18.51 10.04
C PHE A 352 -1.32 18.72 11.04
N LEU A 353 -1.28 17.87 12.05
CA LEU A 353 -0.21 17.81 13.03
C LEU A 353 0.31 16.37 13.07
N THR A 354 1.62 16.21 13.11
CA THR A 354 2.22 14.91 13.39
C THR A 354 2.89 14.93 14.74
N THR A 355 2.78 13.85 15.49
CA THR A 355 3.41 13.73 16.81
C THR A 355 3.64 12.26 17.17
N ASN A 356 4.44 12.01 18.19
CA ASN A 356 4.63 10.68 18.73
C ASN A 356 3.69 10.41 19.93
N LEU A 357 3.64 9.14 20.34
CA LEU A 357 2.76 8.70 21.43
C LEU A 357 3.13 9.34 22.78
N GLU A 358 4.42 9.50 23.06
CA GLU A 358 4.89 10.04 24.34
C GLU A 358 4.53 11.50 24.48
N GLU A 359 4.73 12.29 23.43
CA GLU A 359 4.38 13.71 23.39
C GLU A 359 2.87 13.91 23.53
N MET A 360 2.07 13.09 22.81
CA MET A 360 0.62 13.15 22.92
C MET A 360 0.13 12.79 24.34
N ASN A 361 0.70 11.77 24.95
CA ASN A 361 0.38 11.38 26.33
C ASN A 361 0.76 12.47 27.34
N ARG A 362 1.90 13.15 27.13
CA ARG A 362 2.25 14.33 27.98
C ARG A 362 1.22 15.44 27.82
N LEU A 363 0.81 15.74 26.59
CA LEU A 363 -0.21 16.75 26.33
C LEU A 363 -1.55 16.38 27.00
N ASP A 364 -1.97 15.12 26.94
CA ASP A 364 -3.20 14.62 27.56
C ASP A 364 -3.20 14.77 29.09
N GLN A 365 -2.05 14.70 29.72
CA GLN A 365 -1.91 14.86 31.18
C GLN A 365 -1.88 16.31 31.64
N GLN A 366 -1.69 17.28 30.74
CA GLN A 366 -1.65 18.70 31.07
C GLN A 366 -3.06 19.29 31.13
N LEU A 367 -3.48 19.78 32.27
CA LEU A 367 -4.80 20.43 32.46
C LEU A 367 -4.98 21.65 31.55
N THR A 368 -3.90 22.34 31.21
CA THR A 368 -3.91 23.55 30.37
C THR A 368 -4.16 23.25 28.90
N SER A 369 -3.99 22.02 28.48
CA SER A 369 -4.17 21.57 27.08
C SER A 369 -5.61 21.21 26.71
N SER A 370 -6.54 21.18 27.66
CA SER A 370 -7.94 20.78 27.43
C SER A 370 -8.61 21.53 26.29
N LYS A 371 -8.36 22.85 26.16
CA LYS A 371 -8.91 23.71 25.10
C LYS A 371 -8.41 23.29 23.70
N LEU A 372 -7.17 22.77 23.59
CA LEU A 372 -6.63 22.28 22.35
C LEU A 372 -7.16 20.89 22.04
N LEU A 373 -7.21 20.03 23.04
CA LEU A 373 -7.71 18.65 22.91
C LEU A 373 -9.13 18.58 22.38
N ASP A 374 -10.00 19.54 22.76
CA ASP A 374 -11.37 19.65 22.24
C ASP A 374 -11.44 20.04 20.76
N ARG A 375 -10.36 20.59 20.19
CA ARG A 375 -10.29 21.11 18.81
C ARG A 375 -9.46 20.28 17.87
N ILE A 376 -8.95 19.16 18.34
CA ILE A 376 -8.17 18.23 17.51
C ILE A 376 -8.87 16.88 17.43
N GLU A 377 -8.67 16.20 16.30
CA GLU A 377 -9.07 14.80 16.09
C GLU A 377 -7.82 13.94 16.01
N LYS A 378 -7.72 12.97 16.93
CA LYS A 378 -6.57 12.08 17.01
C LYS A 378 -6.77 10.89 16.08
N VAL A 379 -5.88 10.73 15.13
CA VAL A 379 -5.84 9.58 14.23
C VAL A 379 -4.60 8.76 14.56
N PRO A 380 -4.76 7.56 15.13
CA PRO A 380 -3.63 6.68 15.42
C PRO A 380 -3.04 6.13 14.13
N VAL A 381 -1.73 6.28 13.95
CA VAL A 381 -0.95 5.73 12.83
C VAL A 381 0.10 4.80 13.41
N ASN A 382 -0.31 3.58 13.69
CA ASN A 382 0.54 2.55 14.28
C ASN A 382 1.44 1.88 13.21
N TYR A 383 2.42 1.08 13.66
CA TYR A 383 3.15 0.20 12.75
C TYR A 383 2.22 -0.81 12.10
N LEU A 384 2.62 -1.27 10.92
CA LEU A 384 1.91 -2.31 10.19
C LEU A 384 1.88 -3.62 10.98
N LEU A 385 0.74 -4.26 10.98
CA LEU A 385 0.53 -5.61 11.52
C LEU A 385 0.31 -6.63 10.41
N ASP A 386 0.14 -6.18 9.18
CA ASP A 386 0.08 -7.01 7.98
C ASP A 386 1.48 -7.23 7.41
N ALA A 387 1.97 -8.45 7.51
CA ALA A 387 3.28 -8.83 7.00
C ALA A 387 3.41 -8.67 5.48
N ALA A 388 2.32 -8.80 4.73
CA ALA A 388 2.36 -8.64 3.28
C ALA A 388 2.61 -7.19 2.87
N SER A 389 1.97 -6.23 3.55
CA SER A 389 2.25 -4.81 3.35
C SER A 389 3.67 -4.42 3.78
N GLU A 390 4.18 -5.01 4.86
CA GLU A 390 5.58 -4.84 5.28
C GLU A 390 6.54 -5.38 4.22
N MET A 391 6.27 -6.55 3.65
CA MET A 391 7.05 -7.13 2.56
C MET A 391 7.08 -6.22 1.33
N ASP A 392 5.99 -5.59 0.97
CA ASP A 392 5.94 -4.69 -0.20
C ASP A 392 6.86 -3.47 -0.02
N ILE A 393 6.95 -2.94 1.20
CA ILE A 393 7.91 -1.87 1.52
C ILE A 393 9.36 -2.37 1.40
N LEU A 394 9.66 -3.54 1.99
CA LEU A 394 11.01 -4.09 1.99
C LEU A 394 11.47 -4.56 0.61
N LYS A 395 10.57 -5.09 -0.22
CA LYS A 395 10.86 -5.48 -1.62
C LYS A 395 11.36 -4.30 -2.44
N ARG A 396 10.73 -3.14 -2.28
CA ARG A 396 11.13 -1.92 -2.98
C ARG A 396 12.58 -1.55 -2.67
N ASP A 397 12.99 -1.66 -1.41
CA ASP A 397 14.35 -1.31 -1.00
C ASP A 397 15.42 -2.27 -1.54
N ILE A 398 15.03 -3.54 -1.77
CA ILE A 398 15.92 -4.58 -2.29
C ILE A 398 15.99 -4.59 -3.82
N THR A 399 15.06 -3.98 -4.53
CA THR A 399 15.03 -4.02 -6.00
C THR A 399 16.36 -3.56 -6.61
N ASN A 400 16.90 -2.45 -6.15
CA ASN A 400 18.21 -1.94 -6.63
C ASN A 400 19.40 -2.81 -6.18
N VAL A 401 19.23 -3.57 -5.09
CA VAL A 401 20.28 -4.45 -4.56
C VAL A 401 20.39 -5.72 -5.40
N ARG A 402 19.27 -6.25 -5.85
CA ARG A 402 19.21 -7.45 -6.73
C ARG A 402 19.96 -7.30 -8.05
N GLU A 403 20.20 -6.08 -8.51
CA GLU A 403 21.02 -5.83 -9.69
C GLU A 403 22.51 -6.16 -9.47
N ARG A 404 22.99 -6.14 -8.23
CA ARG A 404 24.39 -6.29 -7.86
C ARG A 404 24.68 -7.50 -6.98
N TYR A 405 23.66 -7.98 -6.27
CA TYR A 405 23.76 -9.06 -5.29
C TYR A 405 22.76 -10.16 -5.62
N GLN A 406 23.17 -11.37 -5.36
CA GLN A 406 22.28 -12.53 -5.33
C GLN A 406 21.60 -12.56 -3.96
N VAL A 407 20.30 -12.39 -3.92
CA VAL A 407 19.50 -12.25 -2.70
C VAL A 407 18.60 -13.47 -2.53
N ASP A 408 18.63 -14.07 -1.35
CA ASP A 408 17.70 -15.13 -0.94
C ASP A 408 16.25 -14.62 -1.07
N PRO A 409 15.38 -15.28 -1.84
CA PRO A 409 14.00 -14.84 -2.06
C PRO A 409 13.19 -14.75 -0.77
N ASN A 410 13.54 -15.54 0.26
CA ASN A 410 12.86 -15.54 1.54
C ASN A 410 13.33 -14.42 2.50
N LEU A 411 14.40 -13.68 2.16
CA LEU A 411 14.95 -12.65 3.05
C LEU A 411 13.90 -11.61 3.47
N VAL A 412 13.16 -11.07 2.51
CA VAL A 412 12.13 -10.06 2.76
C VAL A 412 11.00 -10.61 3.62
N ARG A 413 10.59 -11.85 3.33
CA ARG A 413 9.53 -12.55 4.07
C ARG A 413 9.90 -12.72 5.53
N ILE A 414 11.08 -13.26 5.80
CA ILE A 414 11.57 -13.51 7.15
C ILE A 414 11.80 -12.19 7.91
N ALA A 415 12.32 -11.16 7.24
CA ALA A 415 12.49 -9.84 7.83
C ALA A 415 11.13 -9.21 8.23
N ALA A 416 10.12 -9.29 7.36
CA ALA A 416 8.78 -8.79 7.63
C ALA A 416 8.10 -9.58 8.77
N TYR A 417 8.19 -10.91 8.77
CA TYR A 417 7.62 -11.75 9.82
C TYR A 417 8.20 -11.40 11.19
N TYR A 418 9.52 -11.31 11.30
CA TYR A 418 10.15 -10.90 12.54
C TYR A 418 9.71 -9.51 12.98
N SER A 419 9.78 -8.54 12.07
CA SER A 419 9.40 -7.15 12.34
C SER A 419 7.98 -7.05 12.88
N VAL A 420 7.01 -7.68 12.21
CA VAL A 420 5.60 -7.64 12.61
C VAL A 420 5.38 -8.36 13.94
N MET A 421 5.97 -9.55 14.16
CA MET A 421 5.82 -10.26 15.43
C MET A 421 6.32 -9.45 16.63
N THR A 422 7.35 -8.61 16.47
CA THR A 422 7.80 -7.71 17.55
C THR A 422 6.77 -6.66 17.95
N ARG A 423 5.75 -6.41 17.13
CA ARG A 423 4.71 -5.39 17.31
C ARG A 423 3.41 -5.97 17.88
N LEU A 424 3.28 -7.29 17.92
CA LEU A 424 2.08 -7.97 18.39
C LEU A 424 2.03 -8.03 19.92
N PHE A 425 0.81 -8.00 20.44
CA PHE A 425 0.53 -8.14 21.86
C PHE A 425 -0.40 -9.33 22.13
N PRO A 426 -0.31 -9.95 23.30
CA PRO A 426 -1.22 -11.02 23.68
C PRO A 426 -2.66 -10.46 23.76
N PRO A 427 -3.67 -11.22 23.32
CA PRO A 427 -5.06 -10.86 23.57
C PRO A 427 -5.35 -10.70 25.06
N GLN A 428 -6.10 -9.66 25.43
CA GLN A 428 -6.33 -9.28 26.83
C GLN A 428 -7.82 -9.20 27.19
N ARG A 429 -8.66 -9.85 26.41
CA ARG A 429 -10.10 -9.79 26.62
C ARG A 429 -10.50 -10.46 27.95
N SER A 430 -11.34 -9.82 28.72
CA SER A 430 -11.83 -10.32 30.00
C SER A 430 -13.22 -10.96 29.95
N SER A 431 -13.96 -10.71 28.87
CA SER A 431 -15.30 -11.25 28.65
C SER A 431 -15.51 -11.58 27.18
N PHE A 432 -16.14 -12.71 26.92
CA PHE A 432 -16.42 -13.22 25.59
C PHE A 432 -17.93 -13.20 25.31
N PRO A 433 -18.35 -13.21 24.03
CA PRO A 433 -19.74 -13.40 23.67
C PRO A 433 -20.32 -14.69 24.32
N PRO A 434 -21.60 -14.70 24.71
CA PRO A 434 -22.20 -15.84 25.41
C PRO A 434 -22.25 -17.14 24.58
N ASP A 435 -22.14 -17.04 23.27
CA ASP A 435 -22.13 -18.13 22.30
C ASP A 435 -20.74 -18.75 22.08
N TRP A 436 -19.68 -18.15 22.64
CA TRP A 436 -18.35 -18.72 22.54
C TRP A 436 -18.18 -19.93 23.47
N SER A 437 -17.65 -21.04 22.94
CA SER A 437 -17.22 -22.16 23.76
C SER A 437 -16.01 -21.80 24.62
N ALA A 438 -15.82 -22.55 25.71
CA ALA A 438 -14.64 -22.39 26.57
C ALA A 438 -13.34 -22.65 25.80
N GLU A 439 -13.34 -23.60 24.87
CA GLU A 439 -12.20 -23.94 24.00
C GLU A 439 -11.85 -22.78 23.05
N LYS A 440 -12.86 -22.13 22.47
CA LYS A 440 -12.68 -20.96 21.61
C LYS A 440 -12.09 -19.79 22.40
N ALA A 441 -12.56 -19.53 23.59
CA ALA A 441 -12.04 -18.49 24.46
C ALA A 441 -10.58 -18.77 24.91
N ASP A 442 -10.28 -20.03 25.24
CA ASP A 442 -8.94 -20.47 25.65
C ASP A 442 -7.95 -20.35 24.45
N LEU A 443 -8.34 -20.79 23.26
CA LEU A 443 -7.53 -20.61 22.05
C LEU A 443 -7.25 -19.12 21.76
N TYR A 444 -8.28 -18.29 21.87
CA TYR A 444 -8.13 -16.84 21.66
C TYR A 444 -7.10 -16.22 22.61
N LEU A 445 -7.17 -16.54 23.89
CA LEU A 445 -6.23 -16.00 24.90
C LEU A 445 -4.82 -16.59 24.81
N SER A 446 -4.69 -17.81 24.28
CA SER A 446 -3.40 -18.52 24.19
C SER A 446 -2.75 -18.45 22.81
N ILE A 447 -3.38 -17.79 21.83
CA ILE A 447 -2.85 -17.71 20.46
C ILE A 447 -1.42 -17.13 20.44
N PRO A 448 -0.44 -17.83 19.88
CA PRO A 448 0.94 -17.36 19.85
C PRO A 448 1.19 -16.33 18.73
N PRO A 449 2.30 -15.56 18.82
CA PRO A 449 2.60 -14.48 17.86
C PRO A 449 2.62 -14.94 16.40
N GLU A 450 3.19 -16.10 16.11
CA GLU A 450 3.28 -16.65 14.77
C GLU A 450 1.91 -16.95 14.16
N LYS A 451 1.00 -17.54 14.94
CA LYS A 451 -0.38 -17.82 14.47
C LYS A 451 -1.13 -16.52 14.23
N LYS A 452 -1.00 -15.55 15.13
CA LYS A 452 -1.61 -14.23 15.00
C LYS A 452 -1.08 -13.47 13.79
N LEU A 453 0.23 -13.57 13.52
CA LEU A 453 0.87 -13.01 12.32
C LEU A 453 0.16 -13.48 11.04
N PHE A 454 -0.09 -14.78 10.90
CA PHE A 454 -0.71 -15.33 9.71
C PHE A 454 -2.19 -14.97 9.60
N ILE A 455 -2.90 -14.90 10.70
CA ILE A 455 -4.28 -14.41 10.74
C ILE A 455 -4.34 -12.97 10.22
N TYR A 456 -3.43 -12.09 10.66
CA TYR A 456 -3.39 -10.70 10.23
C TYR A 456 -2.90 -10.51 8.78
N ALA A 457 -2.11 -11.44 8.25
CA ALA A 457 -1.63 -11.40 6.87
C ALA A 457 -2.67 -11.87 5.85
N SER A 458 -3.84 -12.34 6.27
CA SER A 458 -4.88 -12.81 5.37
C SER A 458 -5.45 -11.65 4.53
N ARG A 459 -5.35 -11.79 3.21
CA ARG A 459 -5.86 -10.84 2.21
C ARG A 459 -7.13 -11.34 1.51
N SER A 460 -7.63 -12.52 1.87
CA SER A 460 -8.79 -13.14 1.25
C SER A 460 -10.08 -12.38 1.58
N GLU A 461 -11.04 -12.43 0.70
CA GLU A 461 -12.41 -12.02 0.98
C GLU A 461 -13.04 -12.89 2.07
N ASP A 462 -12.60 -14.16 2.15
CA ASP A 462 -12.94 -15.10 3.21
C ASP A 462 -11.65 -15.58 3.89
N PRO A 463 -11.11 -14.83 4.86
CA PRO A 463 -9.86 -15.17 5.52
C PRO A 463 -9.95 -16.46 6.34
N VAL A 464 -11.13 -16.78 6.90
CA VAL A 464 -11.32 -17.98 7.71
C VAL A 464 -11.22 -19.22 6.83
N GLN A 465 -11.96 -19.24 5.73
CA GLN A 465 -11.92 -20.36 4.78
C GLN A 465 -10.51 -20.59 4.23
N THR A 466 -9.81 -19.51 3.92
CA THR A 466 -8.44 -19.57 3.41
C THR A 466 -7.48 -20.17 4.44
N ILE A 467 -7.59 -19.77 5.72
CA ILE A 467 -6.76 -20.28 6.82
C ILE A 467 -7.17 -21.70 7.18
N ALA A 468 -8.45 -21.99 7.24
CA ALA A 468 -8.99 -23.28 7.61
C ALA A 468 -8.58 -24.38 6.63
N GLN A 469 -8.52 -24.08 5.35
CA GLN A 469 -8.19 -25.08 4.33
C GLN A 469 -6.68 -25.31 4.20
N LEU A 470 -5.88 -24.25 4.08
CA LEU A 470 -4.44 -24.38 3.83
C LEU A 470 -3.65 -23.21 4.39
N PRO A 471 -2.55 -23.44 5.10
CA PRO A 471 -1.65 -22.37 5.54
C PRO A 471 -1.08 -21.59 4.34
N PRO A 472 -0.71 -20.30 4.52
CA PRO A 472 -0.18 -19.45 3.44
C PRO A 472 1.06 -19.99 2.74
N TRP A 473 1.90 -20.75 3.43
CA TRP A 473 3.14 -21.37 2.88
C TRP A 473 2.92 -22.77 2.34
N HIS A 474 1.71 -23.30 2.36
CA HIS A 474 1.45 -24.67 1.94
C HIS A 474 1.77 -24.83 0.45
N PRO A 475 2.60 -25.84 0.05
CA PRO A 475 2.98 -26.03 -1.34
C PRO A 475 1.79 -26.21 -2.27
N PHE A 476 0.79 -26.95 -1.81
CA PHE A 476 -0.44 -27.18 -2.54
C PHE A 476 -1.21 -25.87 -2.81
N ARG A 477 -1.26 -24.96 -1.85
CA ARG A 477 -1.89 -23.63 -2.04
C ARG A 477 -1.12 -22.81 -3.08
N ASN A 478 0.21 -22.81 -3.01
CA ASN A 478 1.03 -22.11 -3.99
C ASN A 478 0.84 -22.71 -5.39
N GLU A 479 0.73 -24.06 -5.48
CA GLU A 479 0.46 -24.74 -6.73
C GLU A 479 -0.94 -24.42 -7.27
N CYS A 480 -1.96 -24.44 -6.41
CA CYS A 480 -3.32 -24.04 -6.79
C CYS A 480 -3.36 -22.59 -7.29
N ALA A 481 -2.66 -21.68 -6.59
CA ALA A 481 -2.56 -20.28 -7.01
C ALA A 481 -1.86 -20.17 -8.39
N ARG A 482 -0.79 -20.96 -8.62
CA ARG A 482 -0.09 -21.00 -9.90
C ARG A 482 -0.97 -21.52 -11.04
N LEU A 483 -1.84 -22.49 -10.75
CA LEU A 483 -2.76 -23.09 -11.70
C LEU A 483 -4.08 -22.32 -11.84
N GLY A 484 -4.25 -21.22 -11.10
CA GLY A 484 -5.47 -20.41 -11.11
C GLY A 484 -6.69 -21.10 -10.47
N ILE A 485 -6.46 -22.11 -9.60
CA ILE A 485 -7.54 -22.82 -8.91
C ILE A 485 -8.03 -21.97 -7.75
N ASP A 486 -9.34 -21.72 -7.71
CA ASP A 486 -9.99 -21.05 -6.60
C ASP A 486 -10.20 -22.02 -5.44
N LEU A 487 -9.46 -21.79 -4.34
CA LEU A 487 -9.58 -22.60 -3.13
C LEU A 487 -10.86 -22.31 -2.31
N ARG A 488 -11.69 -21.38 -2.75
CA ARG A 488 -13.00 -21.09 -2.16
C ARG A 488 -14.08 -22.03 -2.68
N ASP A 489 -13.81 -22.76 -3.75
CA ASP A 489 -14.71 -23.78 -4.28
C ASP A 489 -14.56 -25.05 -3.46
N GLU A 490 -15.50 -25.29 -2.52
CA GLU A 490 -15.49 -26.45 -1.63
C GLU A 490 -15.50 -27.79 -2.39
N ASP A 491 -16.21 -27.88 -3.49
CA ASP A 491 -16.27 -29.10 -4.29
C ASP A 491 -14.92 -29.42 -4.94
N VAL A 492 -14.25 -28.38 -5.42
CA VAL A 492 -12.90 -28.50 -5.99
C VAL A 492 -11.88 -28.86 -4.92
N VAL A 493 -11.93 -28.17 -3.79
CA VAL A 493 -11.01 -28.43 -2.66
C VAL A 493 -11.20 -29.83 -2.12
N ASN A 494 -12.43 -30.29 -1.90
CA ASN A 494 -12.73 -31.64 -1.42
C ASN A 494 -12.25 -32.72 -2.42
N GLN A 495 -12.43 -32.51 -3.71
CA GLN A 495 -11.90 -33.44 -4.73
C GLN A 495 -10.36 -33.46 -4.74
N LEU A 496 -9.72 -32.34 -4.54
CA LEU A 496 -8.28 -32.23 -4.46
C LEU A 496 -7.73 -32.86 -3.18
N VAL A 497 -8.39 -32.67 -2.04
CA VAL A 497 -8.05 -33.28 -0.76
C VAL A 497 -8.19 -34.82 -0.82
N VAL A 498 -9.25 -35.33 -1.44
CA VAL A 498 -9.42 -36.80 -1.65
C VAL A 498 -8.32 -37.37 -2.53
N ARG A 499 -7.86 -36.63 -3.54
CA ARG A 499 -6.77 -37.04 -4.44
C ARG A 499 -5.37 -36.86 -3.86
N HIS A 500 -5.24 -35.98 -2.88
CA HIS A 500 -3.99 -35.59 -2.27
C HIS A 500 -4.11 -35.73 -0.75
N PRO A 501 -4.21 -36.96 -0.22
CA PRO A 501 -4.29 -37.17 1.23
C PRO A 501 -3.09 -36.61 1.99
N GLU A 502 -1.93 -36.47 1.33
CA GLU A 502 -0.78 -35.75 1.89
C GLU A 502 -1.02 -34.25 2.08
N ALA A 503 -1.96 -33.63 1.38
CA ALA A 503 -2.37 -32.24 1.66
C ALA A 503 -3.11 -32.13 2.98
N THR A 504 -3.69 -33.21 3.46
CA THR A 504 -4.41 -33.32 4.76
C THR A 504 -3.53 -33.91 5.86
N SER A 505 -2.46 -34.63 5.53
CA SER A 505 -1.50 -35.17 6.51
C SER A 505 -0.52 -34.11 7.05
N LEU A 506 -0.94 -32.85 7.05
CA LEU A 506 -0.18 -31.68 7.47
C LEU A 506 -0.11 -31.50 8.99
N GLU A 507 -0.52 -32.48 9.75
CA GLU A 507 -0.48 -32.45 11.20
C GLU A 507 0.89 -32.09 11.77
N GLU A 508 1.96 -32.45 11.05
CA GLU A 508 3.34 -32.15 11.48
C GLU A 508 3.93 -30.83 10.93
N SER A 509 3.39 -30.28 9.85
CA SER A 509 3.96 -29.10 9.14
C SER A 509 3.12 -27.84 9.20
N SER A 510 1.89 -27.91 9.68
CA SER A 510 0.97 -26.77 9.81
C SER A 510 1.18 -26.04 11.12
N LEU A 511 1.18 -24.69 11.10
CA LEU A 511 1.11 -23.89 12.31
C LEU A 511 -0.22 -24.05 13.05
N PHE A 512 -1.27 -24.45 12.34
CA PHE A 512 -2.61 -24.66 12.91
C PHE A 512 -2.97 -26.13 12.88
N THR A 513 -3.51 -26.65 13.96
CA THR A 513 -4.11 -27.99 13.99
C THR A 513 -5.51 -27.94 13.38
N ASN A 514 -6.04 -29.08 12.91
CA ASN A 514 -7.40 -29.18 12.41
C ASN A 514 -8.45 -28.78 13.47
N GLU A 515 -8.18 -29.02 14.73
CA GLU A 515 -9.04 -28.61 15.85
C GLU A 515 -9.06 -27.09 16.01
N GLU A 516 -7.91 -26.44 15.92
CA GLU A 516 -7.80 -24.97 15.95
C GLU A 516 -8.51 -24.34 14.75
N LEU A 517 -8.31 -24.90 13.56
CA LEU A 517 -8.95 -24.41 12.34
C LEU A 517 -10.47 -24.51 12.39
N ALA A 518 -11.01 -25.51 13.06
CA ALA A 518 -12.46 -25.64 13.26
C ALA A 518 -13.04 -24.60 14.25
N ILE A 519 -12.20 -24.01 15.07
CA ILE A 519 -12.58 -23.02 16.10
C ILE A 519 -12.43 -21.57 15.57
N ILE A 520 -11.46 -21.33 14.67
CA ILE A 520 -11.18 -20.01 14.11
C ILE A 520 -12.23 -19.70 13.04
N ASP A 521 -13.26 -18.97 13.42
CA ASP A 521 -14.34 -18.50 12.55
C ASP A 521 -14.30 -16.98 12.37
N ASP A 522 -15.27 -16.43 11.64
CA ASP A 522 -15.36 -14.99 11.36
C ASP A 522 -15.47 -14.16 12.63
N ASP A 523 -16.17 -14.65 13.65
CA ASP A 523 -16.31 -13.93 14.92
C ASP A 523 -14.99 -13.91 15.68
N PHE A 524 -14.24 -15.01 15.69
CA PHE A 524 -12.89 -15.06 16.26
C PHE A 524 -11.95 -14.05 15.59
N MET A 525 -11.98 -14.02 14.28
CA MET A 525 -11.16 -13.11 13.48
C MET A 525 -11.55 -11.66 13.72
N ARG A 526 -12.84 -11.35 13.70
CA ARG A 526 -13.36 -10.02 13.95
C ARG A 526 -12.96 -9.50 15.32
N GLU A 527 -13.09 -10.31 16.33
CA GLU A 527 -12.72 -9.92 17.69
C GLU A 527 -11.21 -9.69 17.83
N LEU A 528 -10.36 -10.49 17.18
CA LEU A 528 -8.93 -10.22 17.13
C LEU A 528 -8.62 -8.88 16.44
N TYR A 529 -9.27 -8.58 15.33
CA TYR A 529 -9.09 -7.32 14.61
C TYR A 529 -9.59 -6.11 15.41
N HIS A 530 -10.67 -6.23 16.15
CA HIS A 530 -11.17 -5.15 16.99
C HIS A 530 -10.26 -4.90 18.20
N GLU A 531 -9.68 -5.92 18.79
CA GLU A 531 -8.80 -5.79 19.94
C GLU A 531 -7.41 -5.22 19.58
N ARG A 532 -6.96 -5.34 18.31
CA ARG A 532 -5.66 -4.80 17.87
C ARG A 532 -5.49 -3.30 18.13
N TYR A 533 -6.57 -2.53 18.04
CA TYR A 533 -6.60 -1.16 18.47
C TYR A 533 -7.08 -1.11 19.93
N PRO A 534 -6.37 -0.59 20.88
CA PRO A 534 -5.41 0.52 20.84
C PRO A 534 -3.96 0.14 21.16
N LYS A 535 -3.58 -1.12 21.27
CA LYS A 535 -2.29 -1.51 21.87
C LYS A 535 -1.24 -1.97 20.86
N GLU A 536 -1.63 -2.72 19.85
CA GLU A 536 -0.70 -3.31 18.87
C GLU A 536 -0.15 -2.29 17.88
N GLY A 537 1.06 -2.52 17.41
CA GLY A 537 1.75 -1.63 16.48
C GLY A 537 2.25 -0.32 17.05
N ARG A 538 2.13 -0.08 18.36
CA ARG A 538 2.69 1.11 19.03
C ARG A 538 4.17 0.96 19.33
N TYR A 539 4.62 -0.25 19.54
CA TYR A 539 5.97 -0.64 19.91
C TYR A 539 6.48 -1.73 19.00
N GLY A 540 7.72 -2.12 19.13
CA GLY A 540 8.38 -3.08 18.29
C GLY A 540 9.31 -2.43 17.27
N LEU A 541 9.90 -3.23 16.37
CA LEU A 541 10.79 -2.71 15.34
C LEU A 541 10.04 -1.86 14.32
N SER A 542 10.58 -0.65 14.11
CA SER A 542 10.12 0.20 13.01
C SER A 542 10.63 -0.31 11.67
N ILE A 543 9.97 0.10 10.59
CA ILE A 543 10.43 -0.20 9.24
C ILE A 543 11.86 0.30 8.99
N ARG A 544 12.23 1.46 9.52
CA ARG A 544 13.58 2.03 9.39
C ARG A 544 14.64 1.19 10.09
N GLN A 545 14.30 0.57 11.21
CA GLN A 545 15.22 -0.30 11.95
C GLN A 545 15.45 -1.61 11.20
N ILE A 546 14.38 -2.23 10.67
CA ILE A 546 14.52 -3.45 9.89
C ILE A 546 15.29 -3.20 8.58
N GLN A 547 15.06 -2.06 7.93
CA GLN A 547 15.85 -1.62 6.78
C GLN A 547 17.34 -1.47 7.13
N ASN A 548 17.68 -0.93 8.30
CA ASN A 548 19.07 -0.82 8.74
C ASN A 548 19.69 -2.21 8.99
N ILE A 549 18.95 -3.14 9.58
CA ILE A 549 19.41 -4.52 9.76
C ILE A 549 19.64 -5.18 8.40
N MET A 550 18.74 -4.98 7.44
CA MET A 550 18.92 -5.47 6.07
C MET A 550 20.15 -4.86 5.37
N ARG A 551 20.40 -3.56 5.54
CA ARG A 551 21.62 -2.93 5.02
C ARG A 551 22.89 -3.53 5.66
N ASN A 552 22.86 -3.80 6.95
CA ASN A 552 23.96 -4.49 7.64
C ASN A 552 24.14 -5.91 7.12
N THR A 553 23.04 -6.61 6.80
CA THR A 553 23.07 -7.93 6.17
C THR A 553 23.77 -7.89 4.81
N ILE A 554 23.45 -6.90 3.98
CA ILE A 554 24.10 -6.70 2.68
C ILE A 554 25.58 -6.34 2.86
N ALA A 555 25.91 -5.47 3.82
CA ALA A 555 27.29 -5.08 4.09
C ALA A 555 28.17 -6.24 4.62
N ASN A 556 27.57 -7.22 5.27
CA ASN A 556 28.23 -8.42 5.78
C ASN A 556 28.00 -9.65 4.88
N SER A 557 27.56 -9.45 3.63
CA SER A 557 27.38 -10.53 2.68
C SER A 557 28.69 -11.24 2.34
N ASP A 558 28.63 -12.53 2.07
CA ASP A 558 29.78 -13.30 1.61
C ASP A 558 29.90 -13.16 0.09
N GLY A 559 30.84 -12.33 -0.33
CA GLY A 559 30.95 -11.93 -1.74
C GLY A 559 29.73 -11.11 -2.18
N ASN A 560 28.95 -11.64 -3.14
CA ASN A 560 27.70 -11.03 -3.62
C ASN A 560 26.43 -11.75 -3.14
N LYS A 561 26.53 -12.69 -2.16
CA LYS A 561 25.43 -13.51 -1.68
C LYS A 561 24.83 -12.96 -0.38
N VAL A 562 23.57 -12.61 -0.41
CA VAL A 562 22.80 -12.09 0.74
C VAL A 562 21.79 -13.13 1.16
N THR A 563 22.04 -13.82 2.29
CA THR A 563 21.23 -14.95 2.75
C THR A 563 20.43 -14.64 4.02
N VAL A 564 19.37 -15.39 4.26
CA VAL A 564 18.59 -15.32 5.51
C VAL A 564 19.46 -15.66 6.74
N SER A 565 20.42 -16.55 6.61
CA SER A 565 21.30 -16.91 7.75
C SER A 565 22.15 -15.73 8.22
N ILE A 566 22.65 -14.91 7.30
CA ILE A 566 23.38 -13.68 7.65
C ILE A 566 22.44 -12.69 8.32
N PHE A 567 21.23 -12.54 7.79
CA PHE A 567 20.21 -11.66 8.39
C PHE A 567 19.86 -12.06 9.82
N LEU A 568 19.63 -13.34 10.10
CA LEU A 568 19.36 -13.84 11.45
C LEU A 568 20.54 -13.57 12.40
N SER A 569 21.78 -13.74 11.94
CA SER A 569 22.97 -13.37 12.72
C SER A 569 23.03 -11.87 13.02
N GLN A 570 22.64 -11.01 12.08
CA GLN A 570 22.59 -9.58 12.33
C GLN A 570 21.49 -9.21 13.33
N LEU A 571 20.34 -9.88 13.29
CA LEU A 571 19.28 -9.73 14.30
C LEU A 571 19.79 -10.09 15.71
N GLU A 572 20.43 -11.25 15.86
CA GLU A 572 21.00 -11.69 17.13
C GLU A 572 22.02 -10.68 17.66
N LYS A 573 22.90 -10.17 16.79
CA LYS A 573 23.89 -9.15 17.16
C LYS A 573 23.23 -7.86 17.65
N VAL A 574 22.22 -7.36 16.94
CA VAL A 574 21.48 -6.14 17.32
C VAL A 574 20.83 -6.29 18.68
N LEU A 575 20.26 -7.46 19.01
CA LEU A 575 19.67 -7.70 20.32
C LEU A 575 20.71 -7.78 21.45
N GLN A 576 21.97 -8.12 21.14
CA GLN A 576 23.07 -8.20 22.12
C GLN A 576 23.74 -6.83 22.40
N GLU A 577 23.54 -5.82 21.50
CA GLU A 577 24.23 -4.51 21.60
C GLU A 577 23.78 -3.61 22.77
N GLY A 578 22.83 -4.06 23.62
CA GLY A 578 22.57 -3.45 24.92
C GLY A 578 21.35 -2.52 25.01
N PRO A 579 21.27 -1.68 26.04
CA PRO A 579 20.04 -1.04 26.49
C PRO A 579 19.39 -0.05 25.50
N HIS A 580 20.10 0.44 24.48
CA HIS A 580 19.54 1.33 23.47
C HIS A 580 18.54 0.61 22.54
N VAL A 581 18.71 -0.71 22.34
CA VAL A 581 17.77 -1.52 21.53
C VAL A 581 16.48 -1.80 22.32
N HIS A 582 16.61 -1.97 23.62
CA HIS A 582 15.50 -2.29 24.51
C HIS A 582 14.46 -1.16 24.63
N HIS A 583 14.87 0.09 24.41
CA HIS A 583 13.95 1.23 24.41
C HIS A 583 12.93 1.16 23.27
N TRP A 584 13.29 0.57 22.13
CA TRP A 584 12.39 0.41 20.97
C TRP A 584 11.41 -0.72 21.15
N LEU A 585 11.79 -1.71 21.91
CA LEU A 585 11.10 -2.95 22.08
C LEU A 585 10.26 -2.95 23.36
N ASN A 586 9.76 -1.90 23.85
CA ASN A 586 8.96 -1.80 25.06
C ASN A 586 9.00 -3.05 25.98
N LEU A 587 10.06 -3.11 26.81
CA LEU A 587 10.29 -4.24 27.74
C LEU A 587 9.17 -4.44 28.77
N ASP A 588 8.32 -3.41 28.96
CA ASP A 588 7.13 -3.47 29.79
C ASP A 588 5.92 -4.13 29.09
N ALA A 589 6.10 -4.60 27.83
CA ALA A 589 5.08 -5.45 27.24
C ALA A 589 4.81 -6.63 28.19
N PRO A 590 3.55 -6.87 28.60
CA PRO A 590 3.26 -7.88 29.57
C PRO A 590 3.72 -9.24 29.06
N GLN A 591 4.86 -9.68 29.59
CA GLN A 591 5.27 -11.07 29.52
C GLN A 591 4.22 -11.84 30.33
N ARG A 592 3.19 -12.31 29.65
CA ARG A 592 2.40 -13.36 30.28
C ARG A 592 3.30 -14.58 30.34
N SER A 593 3.82 -14.86 31.51
CA SER A 593 4.19 -16.22 31.88
C SER A 593 2.91 -17.04 31.70
N SER A 594 2.74 -17.58 30.49
CA SER A 594 1.68 -18.56 30.30
C SER A 594 2.20 -19.85 30.89
N ASP A 595 1.76 -20.16 32.11
CA ASP A 595 1.93 -21.47 32.77
C ASP A 595 1.36 -22.65 31.94
N ARG A 596 0.95 -22.39 30.68
CA ARG A 596 0.23 -23.32 29.81
C ARG A 596 0.87 -23.50 28.41
N LEU A 597 2.04 -22.95 28.12
CA LEU A 597 2.66 -23.21 26.84
C LEU A 597 3.37 -24.56 26.85
N HIS A 598 2.75 -25.51 26.19
CA HIS A 598 3.42 -26.75 25.81
C HIS A 598 4.64 -26.47 24.96
N PRO A 599 5.68 -27.29 25.03
CA PRO A 599 6.82 -27.19 24.11
C PRO A 599 6.28 -27.16 22.67
N ARG A 600 6.65 -26.11 21.93
CA ARG A 600 6.19 -25.89 20.54
C ARG A 600 7.31 -26.27 19.58
N THR A 601 6.92 -26.85 18.47
CA THR A 601 7.84 -27.13 17.37
C THR A 601 7.39 -26.33 16.15
N ILE A 602 8.31 -25.59 15.54
CA ILE A 602 8.06 -24.86 14.29
C ILE A 602 9.06 -25.37 13.28
N GLY A 603 8.58 -26.09 12.26
CA GLY A 603 9.45 -26.88 11.42
C GLY A 603 10.30 -27.85 12.25
N ASN A 604 11.60 -27.89 11.99
CA ASN A 604 12.54 -28.73 12.76
C ASN A 604 13.09 -28.06 14.03
N VAL A 605 12.61 -26.85 14.36
CA VAL A 605 13.07 -26.10 15.52
C VAL A 605 12.15 -26.33 16.70
N ILE A 606 12.68 -26.97 17.74
CA ILE A 606 12.00 -27.16 19.03
C ILE A 606 12.25 -25.87 19.84
N LEU A 607 11.17 -25.18 20.21
CA LEU A 607 11.24 -24.04 21.09
C LEU A 607 11.31 -24.48 22.55
N GLU A 608 12.17 -23.84 23.32
CA GLU A 608 12.17 -24.00 24.77
C GLU A 608 10.83 -23.50 25.36
N GLU A 609 10.49 -23.99 26.54
CA GLU A 609 9.25 -23.60 27.23
C GLU A 609 9.23 -22.09 27.45
N GLY A 610 8.20 -21.42 26.91
CA GLY A 610 8.06 -19.97 26.98
C GLY A 610 8.85 -19.16 25.93
N ALA A 611 9.72 -19.78 25.16
CA ALA A 611 10.44 -19.09 24.09
C ALA A 611 9.50 -18.69 22.95
N GLY A 612 9.74 -17.50 22.41
CA GLY A 612 8.94 -16.95 21.30
C GLY A 612 7.55 -16.45 21.70
N ASN A 613 7.34 -16.13 22.96
CA ASN A 613 6.15 -15.43 23.44
C ASN A 613 6.16 -13.96 23.03
N TYR A 614 5.02 -13.29 23.21
CA TYR A 614 4.94 -11.86 23.02
C TYR A 614 5.96 -11.13 23.91
N GLY A 615 6.78 -10.27 23.29
CA GLY A 615 7.85 -9.54 23.97
C GLY A 615 9.15 -10.33 24.20
N ASP A 616 9.21 -11.62 23.90
CA ASP A 616 10.44 -12.40 23.88
C ASP A 616 11.14 -12.29 22.52
N TYR A 617 11.79 -11.18 22.29
CA TYR A 617 12.38 -10.86 20.97
C TYR A 617 13.50 -11.83 20.55
N ALA A 618 14.24 -12.37 21.50
CA ALA A 618 15.27 -13.39 21.22
C ALA A 618 14.61 -14.73 20.83
N GLY A 619 13.58 -15.15 21.55
CA GLY A 619 12.79 -16.33 21.21
C GLY A 619 12.06 -16.19 19.88
N LEU A 620 11.61 -15.00 19.51
CA LEU A 620 11.00 -14.73 18.19
C LEU A 620 11.98 -14.96 17.02
N ILE A 621 13.30 -14.82 17.23
CA ILE A 621 14.31 -15.22 16.21
C ILE A 621 14.23 -16.72 15.96
N GLN A 622 14.06 -17.52 17.02
CA GLN A 622 13.92 -18.97 16.86
C GLN A 622 12.62 -19.34 16.14
N VAL A 623 11.54 -18.59 16.40
CA VAL A 623 10.28 -18.76 15.69
C VAL A 623 10.45 -18.52 14.19
N VAL A 624 11.01 -17.37 13.77
CA VAL A 624 11.19 -17.08 12.34
C VAL A 624 12.19 -18.03 11.68
N LYS A 625 13.20 -18.50 12.44
CA LYS A 625 14.11 -19.54 11.98
C LYS A 625 13.38 -20.86 11.73
N GLY A 626 12.47 -21.25 12.61
CA GLY A 626 11.62 -22.41 12.40
C GLY A 626 10.72 -22.27 11.17
N ILE A 627 10.09 -21.11 11.00
CA ILE A 627 9.29 -20.80 9.80
C ILE A 627 10.15 -20.86 8.54
N TYR A 628 11.37 -20.32 8.57
CA TYR A 628 12.30 -20.38 7.44
C TYR A 628 12.68 -21.81 7.12
N HIS A 629 12.99 -22.61 8.13
CA HIS A 629 13.35 -24.02 7.96
C HIS A 629 12.20 -24.81 7.34
N GLU A 630 10.98 -24.59 7.79
CA GLU A 630 9.80 -25.22 7.21
C GLU A 630 9.58 -24.79 5.76
N THR A 631 9.74 -23.48 5.48
CA THR A 631 9.69 -22.96 4.11
C THR A 631 10.72 -23.65 3.20
N LEU A 632 11.96 -23.78 3.67
CA LEU A 632 13.03 -24.46 2.91
C LEU A 632 12.70 -25.93 2.67
N ARG A 633 12.23 -26.64 3.70
CA ARG A 633 11.82 -28.03 3.58
C ARG A 633 10.80 -28.20 2.45
N GLN A 634 9.80 -27.34 2.41
CA GLN A 634 8.73 -27.41 1.42
C GLN A 634 9.22 -27.00 0.02
N GLU A 635 9.95 -25.90 -0.11
CA GLU A 635 10.45 -25.42 -1.40
C GLU A 635 11.40 -26.44 -2.04
N ILE A 636 12.29 -27.03 -1.25
CA ILE A 636 13.21 -28.06 -1.74
C ILE A 636 12.46 -29.35 -2.08
N THR A 637 11.52 -29.80 -1.22
CA THR A 637 10.71 -30.99 -1.49
C THR A 637 9.96 -30.85 -2.83
N VAL A 638 9.30 -29.72 -3.03
CA VAL A 638 8.59 -29.43 -4.29
C VAL A 638 9.56 -29.37 -5.48
N SER A 639 10.80 -28.93 -5.27
CA SER A 639 11.80 -28.80 -6.33
C SER A 639 12.48 -30.12 -6.69
N THR A 640 12.36 -31.17 -5.86
CA THR A 640 12.83 -32.52 -6.21
C THR A 640 11.99 -33.15 -7.31
N VAL A 641 10.82 -32.62 -7.58
CA VAL A 641 9.90 -33.09 -8.59
C VAL A 641 10.22 -32.43 -9.93
N ASP A 642 10.61 -33.17 -10.90
CA ASP A 642 10.85 -32.69 -12.27
C ASP A 642 9.50 -32.32 -12.92
N ARG A 643 9.24 -31.01 -12.99
CA ARG A 643 8.04 -30.44 -13.60
C ARG A 643 8.45 -29.58 -14.78
N ASP A 644 8.85 -30.21 -15.84
CA ASP A 644 8.98 -29.53 -17.10
C ASP A 644 7.57 -29.31 -17.68
N PRO A 645 7.04 -28.03 -17.67
CA PRO A 645 5.71 -27.76 -18.19
C PRO A 645 5.56 -28.15 -19.66
N GLU A 646 6.62 -28.05 -20.44
CA GLU A 646 6.61 -28.42 -21.86
C GLU A 646 6.48 -29.94 -22.02
N ARG A 647 7.15 -30.69 -21.16
CA ARG A 647 7.07 -32.14 -21.16
C ARG A 647 5.70 -32.63 -20.67
N ILE A 648 5.16 -32.05 -19.63
CA ILE A 648 3.83 -32.37 -19.12
C ILE A 648 2.78 -32.10 -20.20
N GLU A 649 2.86 -30.96 -20.85
CA GLU A 649 1.96 -30.62 -21.95
C GLU A 649 2.09 -31.56 -23.12
N LYS A 650 3.31 -31.96 -23.47
CA LYS A 650 3.61 -32.93 -24.54
C LYS A 650 3.01 -34.29 -24.24
N ASP A 651 3.23 -34.81 -23.05
CA ASP A 651 2.69 -36.10 -22.62
C ASP A 651 1.16 -36.07 -22.50
N LEU A 652 0.58 -34.95 -22.10
CA LEU A 652 -0.87 -34.73 -22.07
C LEU A 652 -1.46 -34.71 -23.50
N ARG A 653 -0.80 -34.04 -24.45
CA ARG A 653 -1.19 -34.05 -25.85
C ARG A 653 -1.13 -35.47 -26.42
N LYS A 654 -0.04 -36.18 -26.14
CA LYS A 654 0.13 -37.58 -26.54
C LYS A 654 -0.99 -38.46 -25.98
N TYR A 655 -1.32 -38.29 -24.69
CA TYR A 655 -2.44 -39.00 -24.07
C TYR A 655 -3.77 -38.72 -24.78
N LEU A 656 -4.10 -37.47 -25.02
CA LEU A 656 -5.33 -37.08 -25.70
C LEU A 656 -5.40 -37.62 -27.13
N GLN A 657 -4.30 -37.57 -27.87
CA GLN A 657 -4.23 -38.11 -29.24
C GLN A 657 -4.43 -39.62 -29.26
N HIS A 658 -3.83 -40.35 -28.31
CA HIS A 658 -4.03 -41.80 -28.19
C HIS A 658 -5.46 -42.14 -27.69
N ALA A 659 -6.05 -41.36 -26.79
CA ALA A 659 -7.43 -41.55 -26.37
C ALA A 659 -8.44 -41.30 -27.51
N LEU A 660 -8.17 -40.32 -28.37
CA LEU A 660 -8.95 -40.06 -29.57
C LEU A 660 -8.85 -41.17 -30.61
N LEU A 661 -7.63 -41.75 -30.80
CA LEU A 661 -7.44 -42.91 -31.62
C LEU A 661 -8.23 -44.12 -31.12
N ASP A 662 -8.23 -44.37 -29.81
CA ASP A 662 -8.98 -45.47 -29.19
C ASP A 662 -10.48 -45.30 -29.44
N LYS A 663 -11.01 -44.07 -29.20
CA LYS A 663 -12.41 -43.74 -29.47
C LYS A 663 -12.79 -43.88 -30.96
N ALA A 664 -11.93 -43.51 -31.87
CA ALA A 664 -12.14 -43.66 -33.31
C ALA A 664 -12.14 -45.12 -33.74
N LEU A 665 -11.37 -45.98 -33.09
CA LEU A 665 -11.34 -47.43 -33.34
C LEU A 665 -12.62 -48.13 -32.83
N GLU A 666 -13.12 -47.75 -31.67
CA GLU A 666 -14.39 -48.23 -31.13
C GLU A 666 -15.57 -47.90 -32.05
N ASN A 667 -15.66 -46.68 -32.54
CA ASN A 667 -16.70 -46.26 -33.48
C ASN A 667 -16.67 -47.05 -34.80
N LYS A 668 -15.51 -47.60 -35.22
CA LYS A 668 -15.40 -48.47 -36.38
C LYS A 668 -15.99 -49.85 -36.17
N ALA A 669 -15.99 -50.36 -34.95
CA ALA A 669 -16.57 -51.66 -34.62
C ALA A 669 -18.10 -51.67 -34.68
N PHE A 670 -18.75 -50.52 -34.66
CA PHE A 670 -20.21 -50.42 -34.64
C PHE A 670 -20.86 -49.77 -35.89
N ALA A 671 -20.08 -49.31 -36.88
CA ALA A 671 -20.65 -48.54 -37.95
C ALA A 671 -20.34 -49.10 -39.37
N HIS A 672 -21.40 -49.38 -40.10
CA HIS A 672 -21.42 -49.36 -41.57
C HIS A 672 -21.32 -47.92 -42.15
N VAL A 673 -20.91 -46.93 -41.36
CA VAL A 673 -20.73 -45.55 -41.72
C VAL A 673 -19.27 -45.22 -41.85
N ILE A 674 -18.88 -44.54 -42.90
CA ILE A 674 -17.52 -44.07 -43.17
C ILE A 674 -17.15 -43.03 -42.14
N VAL A 675 -16.51 -43.41 -41.05
CA VAL A 675 -15.89 -42.50 -40.10
C VAL A 675 -14.49 -42.12 -40.60
N PRO A 676 -14.12 -40.85 -40.68
CA PRO A 676 -12.78 -40.45 -41.07
C PRO A 676 -11.73 -41.16 -40.20
N ARG A 677 -10.71 -41.68 -40.83
CA ARG A 677 -9.56 -42.27 -40.11
C ARG A 677 -8.87 -41.16 -39.33
N TYR A 678 -8.98 -41.20 -37.99
CA TYR A 678 -8.16 -40.35 -37.15
C TYR A 678 -6.75 -40.99 -37.10
N THR A 679 -5.75 -40.23 -37.50
CA THR A 679 -4.34 -40.58 -37.41
C THR A 679 -3.59 -39.32 -37.13
N TYR A 680 -2.55 -39.39 -36.31
CA TYR A 680 -1.68 -38.21 -36.07
C TYR A 680 -0.22 -38.57 -36.40
N ILE A 681 0.59 -37.52 -36.55
CA ILE A 681 2.03 -37.67 -36.73
C ILE A 681 2.66 -37.40 -35.37
N ASP A 682 3.40 -38.40 -34.87
CA ASP A 682 4.15 -38.23 -33.63
C ASP A 682 5.25 -37.17 -33.84
N PRO A 683 5.24 -36.08 -33.07
CA PRO A 683 6.20 -34.99 -33.27
C PRO A 683 7.66 -35.36 -32.93
N GLU A 684 7.88 -36.46 -32.19
CA GLU A 684 9.22 -36.93 -31.82
C GLU A 684 9.80 -37.86 -32.86
N THR A 685 8.99 -38.81 -33.33
CA THR A 685 9.45 -39.85 -34.26
C THR A 685 9.18 -39.47 -35.69
N GLY A 686 8.29 -38.55 -35.98
CA GLY A 686 7.82 -38.22 -37.33
C GLY A 686 6.99 -39.32 -37.97
N GLU A 687 6.65 -40.37 -37.22
CA GLU A 687 5.91 -41.51 -37.72
C GLU A 687 4.41 -41.28 -37.62
N LYS A 688 3.70 -41.88 -38.55
CA LYS A 688 2.23 -41.87 -38.56
C LYS A 688 1.70 -42.91 -37.60
N VAL A 689 0.99 -42.45 -36.56
CA VAL A 689 0.39 -43.31 -35.55
C VAL A 689 -1.07 -43.57 -35.89
N ASP A 690 -1.43 -44.82 -36.07
CA ASP A 690 -2.79 -45.27 -36.38
C ASP A 690 -3.39 -46.26 -35.36
N LYS A 691 -2.64 -46.59 -34.30
CA LYS A 691 -3.07 -47.44 -33.18
C LYS A 691 -2.72 -46.78 -31.84
N PRO A 692 -3.61 -46.84 -30.84
CA PRO A 692 -3.34 -46.32 -29.50
C PRO A 692 -2.23 -47.13 -28.81
N ASP A 693 -1.40 -46.43 -28.07
CA ASP A 693 -0.46 -47.04 -27.13
C ASP A 693 -1.22 -47.32 -25.82
N TYR A 694 -1.71 -48.51 -25.67
CA TYR A 694 -2.47 -48.91 -24.48
C TYR A 694 -1.63 -48.99 -23.20
N GLU A 695 -0.36 -49.23 -23.31
CA GLU A 695 0.55 -49.29 -22.17
C GLU A 695 0.75 -47.88 -21.60
N PHE A 696 1.01 -46.91 -22.44
CA PHE A 696 1.09 -45.50 -22.10
C PHE A 696 -0.24 -44.98 -21.53
N LEU A 697 -1.38 -45.27 -22.20
CA LEU A 697 -2.70 -44.85 -21.70
C LEU A 697 -2.99 -45.43 -20.31
N ARG A 698 -2.79 -46.72 -20.07
CA ARG A 698 -3.03 -47.35 -18.77
C ARG A 698 -2.11 -46.85 -17.69
N SER A 699 -0.87 -46.53 -17.98
CA SER A 699 0.09 -46.01 -17.01
C SER A 699 -0.33 -44.65 -16.49
N LEU A 700 -0.94 -43.80 -17.30
CA LEU A 700 -1.47 -42.51 -16.91
C LEU A 700 -2.84 -42.61 -16.26
N GLU A 701 -3.72 -43.48 -16.77
CA GLU A 701 -5.09 -43.65 -16.26
C GLU A 701 -5.16 -44.29 -14.88
N ALA A 702 -4.27 -45.20 -14.57
CA ALA A 702 -4.18 -45.74 -13.20
C ALA A 702 -4.00 -44.67 -12.13
N ILE A 703 -3.44 -43.53 -12.50
CA ILE A 703 -3.16 -42.41 -11.63
C ILE A 703 -4.26 -41.34 -11.69
N LEU A 704 -4.69 -41.03 -12.92
CA LEU A 704 -5.65 -39.93 -13.15
C LEU A 704 -7.09 -40.28 -12.82
N LEU A 705 -7.48 -41.51 -12.99
CA LEU A 705 -8.87 -41.91 -12.98
C LEU A 705 -9.21 -42.90 -11.86
N GLN A 706 -8.20 -43.44 -11.15
CA GLN A 706 -8.34 -44.51 -10.17
C GLN A 706 -9.09 -45.76 -10.70
N ASP A 707 -9.39 -45.81 -12.01
CA ASP A 707 -10.15 -46.83 -12.69
C ASP A 707 -9.31 -47.43 -13.82
N ALA A 708 -8.36 -48.26 -13.43
CA ALA A 708 -7.41 -48.91 -14.35
C ALA A 708 -8.05 -49.94 -15.30
N THR A 709 -9.35 -50.26 -15.16
CA THR A 709 -9.90 -51.49 -15.77
C THR A 709 -11.03 -51.24 -16.78
N SER A 710 -11.79 -50.18 -16.73
CA SER A 710 -13.03 -50.08 -17.50
C SER A 710 -12.92 -49.26 -18.80
N GLY A 711 -11.97 -48.36 -18.92
CA GLY A 711 -11.83 -47.41 -20.05
C GLY A 711 -12.98 -46.40 -20.17
N GLU A 712 -13.97 -46.44 -19.28
CA GLU A 712 -15.11 -45.48 -19.31
C GLU A 712 -14.67 -44.06 -18.96
N GLY A 713 -13.74 -43.89 -18.02
CA GLY A 713 -13.19 -42.61 -17.66
C GLY A 713 -12.45 -41.95 -18.84
N ARG A 714 -11.68 -42.75 -19.61
CA ARG A 714 -11.03 -42.33 -20.86
C ARG A 714 -12.04 -41.77 -21.87
N LYS A 715 -13.14 -42.49 -22.06
CA LYS A 715 -14.19 -42.10 -23.02
C LYS A 715 -14.86 -40.79 -22.62
N LYS A 716 -15.15 -40.59 -21.34
CA LYS A 716 -15.72 -39.34 -20.82
C LYS A 716 -14.76 -38.17 -21.00
N LEU A 717 -13.46 -38.41 -20.67
CA LEU A 717 -12.45 -37.37 -20.79
C LEU A 717 -12.21 -37.01 -22.28
N ALA A 718 -12.06 -37.99 -23.15
CA ALA A 718 -11.91 -37.77 -24.58
C ALA A 718 -13.11 -37.04 -25.19
N GLN A 719 -14.36 -37.34 -24.74
CA GLN A 719 -15.53 -36.62 -25.18
C GLN A 719 -15.51 -35.15 -24.76
N LYS A 720 -15.19 -34.87 -23.49
CA LYS A 720 -15.10 -33.52 -22.96
C LYS A 720 -14.08 -32.66 -23.72
N PHE A 721 -12.93 -33.26 -24.07
CA PHE A 721 -11.91 -32.54 -24.87
C PHE A 721 -12.36 -32.26 -26.29
N LEU A 722 -13.12 -33.18 -26.91
CA LEU A 722 -13.69 -32.94 -28.22
C LEU A 722 -14.75 -31.83 -28.17
N ASP A 723 -15.52 -31.77 -27.11
CA ASP A 723 -16.51 -30.72 -26.91
C ASP A 723 -15.82 -29.36 -26.78
N LEU A 724 -14.78 -29.24 -25.93
CA LEU A 724 -13.95 -28.02 -25.76
C LEU A 724 -13.26 -27.61 -27.06
N GLN A 725 -12.78 -28.57 -27.86
CA GLN A 725 -12.18 -28.28 -29.17
C GLN A 725 -13.25 -27.76 -30.15
N SER A 726 -14.44 -28.35 -30.12
CA SER A 726 -15.55 -27.92 -31.00
C SER A 726 -16.07 -26.51 -30.62
N GLU A 727 -15.95 -26.13 -29.36
CA GLU A 727 -16.27 -24.81 -28.84
C GLU A 727 -15.16 -23.79 -29.10
N GLY A 728 -14.00 -24.22 -29.58
CA GLY A 728 -12.86 -23.35 -29.88
C GLY A 728 -12.05 -22.91 -28.63
N GLU A 729 -12.32 -23.54 -27.49
CA GLU A 729 -11.63 -23.26 -26.25
C GLU A 729 -10.24 -23.89 -26.18
N ILE A 730 -10.03 -25.01 -26.84
CA ILE A 730 -8.72 -25.66 -26.97
C ILE A 730 -8.45 -26.09 -28.42
N ASN A 731 -7.18 -26.11 -28.79
CA ASN A 731 -6.73 -26.70 -30.08
C ASN A 731 -5.66 -27.75 -29.82
N ILE A 732 -6.03 -29.02 -30.02
CA ILE A 732 -5.14 -30.17 -29.80
C ILE A 732 -4.06 -30.27 -30.90
N GLU A 733 -4.26 -29.63 -32.04
CA GLU A 733 -3.37 -29.69 -33.20
C GLU A 733 -2.29 -28.60 -33.22
N GLU A 734 -2.45 -27.52 -32.50
CA GLU A 734 -1.49 -26.42 -32.45
C GLU A 734 -0.36 -26.63 -31.44
N SER A 735 0.88 -26.36 -31.89
CA SER A 735 2.11 -26.51 -31.11
C SER A 735 2.39 -25.35 -30.11
N LYS A 736 1.38 -24.65 -29.57
CA LYS A 736 1.56 -23.57 -28.61
C LYS A 736 1.00 -23.87 -27.22
N PRO A 737 1.76 -23.58 -26.15
CA PRO A 737 1.49 -24.04 -24.77
C PRO A 737 0.39 -23.32 -24.00
N VAL A 738 -0.57 -22.64 -24.58
CA VAL A 738 -1.31 -21.58 -23.88
C VAL A 738 -2.67 -21.99 -23.34
N ILE A 739 -3.21 -23.17 -23.64
CA ILE A 739 -4.67 -23.34 -23.59
C ILE A 739 -5.19 -24.27 -22.50
N LEU A 740 -4.35 -25.13 -21.96
CA LEU A 740 -4.76 -26.09 -20.93
C LEU A 740 -4.91 -25.47 -19.53
N SER A 741 -4.35 -24.29 -19.32
CA SER A 741 -4.35 -23.62 -18.00
C SER A 741 -5.58 -22.78 -17.70
N ARG A 742 -6.50 -22.59 -18.64
CA ARG A 742 -7.54 -21.56 -18.47
C ARG A 742 -8.87 -22.04 -17.93
N ASN A 743 -9.27 -23.31 -18.13
CA ASN A 743 -10.69 -23.59 -17.92
C ASN A 743 -11.08 -24.91 -17.26
N ASP A 744 -10.17 -25.73 -16.72
CA ASP A 744 -10.67 -26.96 -16.14
C ASP A 744 -9.91 -27.47 -14.90
N ASN A 745 -10.61 -27.57 -13.78
CA ASN A 745 -10.13 -28.16 -12.54
C ASN A 745 -9.64 -29.64 -12.73
N LEU A 746 -10.19 -30.35 -13.72
CA LEU A 746 -9.73 -31.67 -14.10
C LEU A 746 -8.33 -31.67 -14.73
N LEU A 747 -8.01 -30.64 -15.52
CA LEU A 747 -6.67 -30.46 -16.10
C LEU A 747 -5.63 -30.07 -15.07
N ALA A 748 -6.02 -29.25 -14.11
CA ALA A 748 -5.16 -28.89 -12.99
C ALA A 748 -4.87 -30.11 -12.10
N GLY A 749 -5.88 -30.90 -11.78
CA GLY A 749 -5.72 -32.17 -11.10
C GLY A 749 -4.85 -33.15 -11.89
N PHE A 750 -5.04 -33.25 -13.21
CA PHE A 750 -4.19 -34.04 -14.11
C PHE A 750 -2.73 -33.60 -14.02
N ASN A 751 -2.45 -32.31 -14.16
CA ASN A 751 -1.08 -31.82 -14.11
C ASN A 751 -0.40 -32.13 -12.78
N THR A 752 -1.11 -32.03 -11.67
CA THR A 752 -0.57 -32.33 -10.35
C THR A 752 -0.28 -33.83 -10.15
N GLU A 753 -1.22 -34.70 -10.52
CA GLU A 753 -1.02 -36.16 -10.43
C GLU A 753 0.03 -36.66 -11.40
N TYR A 754 0.03 -36.13 -12.59
CA TYR A 754 1.01 -36.49 -13.59
C TYR A 754 2.43 -36.07 -13.19
N THR A 755 2.57 -34.96 -12.57
CA THR A 755 3.83 -34.50 -12.03
C THR A 755 4.37 -35.41 -10.94
N LYS A 756 3.52 -35.90 -10.05
CA LYS A 756 3.89 -36.93 -9.06
C LYS A 756 4.38 -38.22 -9.72
N LEU A 757 3.69 -38.65 -10.76
CA LEU A 757 4.09 -39.84 -11.50
C LEU A 757 5.49 -39.73 -12.12
N LEU A 758 5.76 -38.59 -12.75
CA LEU A 758 7.07 -38.34 -13.34
C LEU A 758 8.16 -38.31 -12.28
N SER A 759 7.89 -37.75 -11.12
CA SER A 759 8.83 -37.72 -10.01
C SER A 759 9.13 -39.12 -9.49
N HIS A 760 8.13 -39.96 -9.29
CA HIS A 760 8.32 -41.34 -8.87
C HIS A 760 9.09 -42.18 -9.91
N ARG A 761 8.83 -41.96 -11.20
CA ARG A 761 9.59 -42.70 -12.26
C ARG A 761 11.06 -42.31 -12.32
N LYS A 762 11.42 -41.06 -12.10
CA LYS A 762 12.82 -40.61 -12.14
C LYS A 762 13.63 -40.96 -10.88
N THR A 763 13.01 -40.91 -9.73
CA THR A 763 13.69 -41.21 -8.47
C THR A 763 13.88 -42.71 -8.20
N VAL A 764 13.06 -43.56 -8.76
CA VAL A 764 13.13 -45.02 -8.55
C VAL A 764 14.20 -45.71 -9.43
N GLU A 765 14.71 -45.07 -10.47
CA GLU A 765 15.64 -45.70 -11.43
C GLU A 765 17.12 -45.29 -11.30
N GLY A 766 17.67 -45.02 -10.11
CA GLY A 766 19.11 -45.10 -10.06
C GLY A 766 19.91 -44.08 -9.24
N VAL A 767 19.30 -43.27 -8.41
CA VAL A 767 20.02 -42.37 -7.49
C VAL A 767 19.64 -42.69 -6.07
N SER A 768 20.61 -43.05 -5.23
CA SER A 768 20.34 -43.19 -3.80
C SER A 768 20.25 -41.81 -3.14
N PRO A 769 19.43 -41.66 -2.07
CA PRO A 769 19.36 -40.40 -1.28
C PRO A 769 20.74 -39.96 -0.79
N GLU A 770 21.61 -40.89 -0.45
CA GLU A 770 22.96 -40.59 0.03
C GLU A 770 23.85 -40.05 -1.09
N GLU A 771 23.77 -40.62 -2.30
CA GLU A 771 24.51 -40.12 -3.47
C GLU A 771 24.08 -38.70 -3.86
N LEU A 772 22.79 -38.43 -3.80
CA LEU A 772 22.26 -37.11 -4.09
C LEU A 772 22.74 -36.08 -3.07
N ARG A 773 22.69 -36.42 -1.77
CA ARG A 773 23.19 -35.58 -0.69
C ARG A 773 24.68 -35.28 -0.89
N ASP A 774 25.48 -36.28 -1.13
CA ASP A 774 26.92 -36.16 -1.31
C ASP A 774 27.27 -35.35 -2.57
N ALA A 775 26.47 -35.44 -3.60
CA ALA A 775 26.62 -34.65 -4.82
C ALA A 775 26.45 -33.15 -4.59
N PHE A 776 25.47 -32.74 -3.78
CA PHE A 776 25.31 -31.31 -3.38
C PHE A 776 26.53 -30.80 -2.61
N PHE A 777 27.05 -31.59 -1.65
CA PHE A 777 28.26 -31.22 -0.93
C PHE A 777 29.48 -31.15 -1.83
N LEU A 778 29.63 -32.07 -2.78
CA LEU A 778 30.72 -32.07 -3.74
C LEU A 778 30.64 -30.87 -4.69
N ARG A 779 29.45 -30.56 -5.19
CA ARG A 779 29.24 -29.40 -6.08
C ARG A 779 29.68 -28.09 -5.41
N GLN A 780 29.39 -27.93 -4.12
CA GLN A 780 29.79 -26.75 -3.36
C GLN A 780 31.29 -26.74 -3.04
N ASN A 781 31.86 -27.87 -2.56
CA ASN A 781 33.18 -27.87 -1.95
C ASN A 781 34.28 -28.39 -2.90
N ASN A 782 33.97 -29.21 -3.86
CA ASN A 782 34.92 -29.85 -4.80
C ASN A 782 34.30 -30.11 -6.20
N PRO A 783 34.16 -29.05 -7.02
CA PRO A 783 33.56 -29.12 -8.34
C PRO A 783 34.22 -30.18 -9.27
N GLU A 784 35.55 -30.39 -9.13
CA GLU A 784 36.27 -31.38 -9.96
C GLU A 784 35.85 -32.84 -9.65
N GLN A 785 35.51 -33.10 -8.38
CA GLN A 785 34.96 -34.40 -7.99
C GLN A 785 33.49 -34.58 -8.35
N TYR A 786 32.75 -33.47 -8.29
CA TYR A 786 31.35 -33.44 -8.75
C TYR A 786 31.21 -33.81 -10.20
N GLU A 787 32.09 -33.31 -11.07
CA GLU A 787 32.08 -33.66 -12.51
C GLU A 787 32.29 -35.16 -12.80
N LYS A 788 32.85 -35.91 -11.82
CA LYS A 788 33.06 -37.38 -11.93
C LYS A 788 31.84 -38.19 -11.48
N GLN A 789 30.83 -37.55 -10.90
CA GLN A 789 29.57 -38.21 -10.55
C GLN A 789 28.83 -38.73 -11.78
N SER A 790 27.93 -39.68 -11.57
CA SER A 790 27.09 -40.19 -12.67
C SER A 790 26.27 -39.07 -13.31
N ALA A 791 26.01 -39.20 -14.61
CA ALA A 791 25.20 -38.22 -15.34
C ALA A 791 23.81 -38.05 -14.71
N VAL A 792 23.23 -39.16 -14.22
CA VAL A 792 21.89 -39.17 -13.60
C VAL A 792 21.87 -38.34 -12.30
N VAL A 793 22.91 -38.50 -11.46
CA VAL A 793 23.05 -37.74 -10.22
C VAL A 793 23.20 -36.25 -10.52
N ARG A 794 24.03 -35.87 -11.48
CA ARG A 794 24.23 -34.48 -11.90
C ARG A 794 22.94 -33.85 -12.45
N ASP A 795 22.26 -34.60 -13.33
CA ASP A 795 20.96 -34.17 -13.89
C ASP A 795 19.93 -33.88 -12.77
N GLN A 796 19.87 -34.74 -11.74
CA GLN A 796 18.95 -34.53 -10.62
C GLN A 796 19.31 -33.30 -9.77
N VAL A 797 20.60 -33.04 -9.53
CA VAL A 797 21.05 -31.82 -8.84
C VAL A 797 20.70 -30.59 -9.66
N ASP A 798 20.93 -30.61 -10.98
CA ASP A 798 20.59 -29.51 -11.88
C ASP A 798 19.07 -29.24 -11.95
N VAL A 799 18.27 -30.32 -11.96
CA VAL A 799 16.78 -30.22 -11.90
C VAL A 799 16.33 -29.52 -10.61
N ILE A 800 16.85 -29.93 -9.46
CA ILE A 800 16.47 -29.31 -8.18
C ILE A 800 16.87 -27.83 -8.15
N GLN A 801 18.07 -27.48 -8.60
CA GLN A 801 18.50 -26.08 -8.62
C GLN A 801 17.71 -25.25 -9.62
N ARG A 802 17.47 -25.76 -10.83
CA ARG A 802 16.63 -25.09 -11.82
C ARG A 802 15.21 -24.88 -11.29
N ASN A 803 14.61 -25.90 -10.68
CA ASN A 803 13.27 -25.80 -10.12
C ASN A 803 13.18 -24.80 -8.97
N LEU A 804 14.22 -24.69 -8.14
CA LEU A 804 14.29 -23.63 -7.13
C LEU A 804 14.34 -22.25 -7.79
N GLY A 805 15.10 -22.08 -8.85
CA GLY A 805 15.15 -20.83 -9.63
C GLY A 805 13.82 -20.49 -10.27
N ASP A 806 13.26 -21.41 -11.04
CA ASP A 806 12.06 -21.17 -11.87
C ASP A 806 10.78 -20.96 -11.03
N ARG A 807 10.69 -21.59 -9.86
CA ARG A 807 9.47 -21.56 -9.02
C ARG A 807 9.53 -20.59 -7.87
N PHE A 808 10.71 -20.40 -7.32
CA PHE A 808 10.90 -19.66 -6.07
C PHE A 808 11.88 -18.49 -6.20
N ASP A 809 12.29 -18.15 -7.43
CA ASP A 809 13.19 -17.03 -7.75
C ASP A 809 14.58 -17.12 -7.08
N TYR A 810 15.08 -18.32 -6.80
CA TYR A 810 16.42 -18.49 -6.28
C TYR A 810 17.49 -18.24 -7.34
N PRO A 811 18.44 -17.30 -7.08
CA PRO A 811 19.65 -17.27 -7.89
C PRO A 811 20.42 -18.58 -7.80
N GLU A 812 21.10 -19.00 -8.87
CA GLU A 812 21.72 -20.32 -9.00
C GLU A 812 22.66 -20.66 -7.81
N ASP A 813 23.53 -19.72 -7.43
CA ASP A 813 24.46 -19.91 -6.32
C ASP A 813 23.76 -19.96 -4.96
N ILE A 814 22.70 -19.18 -4.78
CA ILE A 814 21.88 -19.20 -3.56
C ILE A 814 21.10 -20.50 -3.47
N ALA A 815 20.55 -21.00 -4.57
CA ALA A 815 19.86 -22.29 -4.62
C ALA A 815 20.75 -23.44 -4.12
N LEU A 816 22.00 -23.50 -4.59
CA LEU A 816 22.97 -24.48 -4.13
C LEU A 816 23.26 -24.34 -2.63
N ASP A 817 23.58 -23.12 -2.19
CA ASP A 817 23.91 -22.86 -0.79
C ASP A 817 22.73 -23.15 0.15
N THR A 818 21.51 -22.91 -0.31
CA THR A 818 20.26 -23.17 0.42
C THR A 818 20.04 -24.68 0.63
N VAL A 819 20.19 -25.49 -0.43
CA VAL A 819 20.07 -26.96 -0.30
C VAL A 819 21.14 -27.49 0.63
N VAL A 820 22.40 -27.05 0.47
CA VAL A 820 23.50 -27.51 1.35
C VAL A 820 23.26 -27.04 2.80
N TYR A 821 22.76 -25.83 3.02
CA TYR A 821 22.38 -25.36 4.35
C TYR A 821 21.30 -26.26 4.97
N ALA A 822 20.25 -26.56 4.20
CA ALA A 822 19.14 -27.42 4.65
C ALA A 822 19.61 -28.84 5.00
N LEU A 823 20.52 -29.43 4.23
CA LEU A 823 21.16 -30.73 4.53
C LEU A 823 22.04 -30.71 5.78
N ARG A 824 22.87 -29.64 5.96
CA ARG A 824 23.72 -29.47 7.14
C ARG A 824 22.95 -29.29 8.44
N LYS A 825 21.77 -28.66 8.35
CA LYS A 825 20.89 -28.42 9.50
C LYS A 825 19.84 -29.50 9.70
N GLU A 826 19.92 -30.59 8.94
CA GLU A 826 18.98 -31.72 9.01
C GLU A 826 17.52 -31.26 8.81
N ILE A 827 17.31 -30.18 8.04
CA ILE A 827 15.99 -29.67 7.71
C ILE A 827 15.30 -30.58 6.70
N ILE A 828 16.07 -31.16 5.78
CA ILE A 828 15.63 -32.08 4.77
C ILE A 828 16.43 -33.39 4.85
N ASP A 829 15.75 -34.49 4.55
CA ASP A 829 16.34 -35.77 4.29
C ASP A 829 15.78 -36.31 2.97
N PHE A 830 16.66 -36.47 1.97
CA PHE A 830 16.25 -37.00 0.69
C PHE A 830 15.67 -38.42 0.79
N ALA A 831 16.04 -39.18 1.83
CA ALA A 831 15.44 -40.49 2.05
C ALA A 831 13.94 -40.40 2.35
N SER A 832 13.53 -39.40 3.11
CA SER A 832 12.09 -39.19 3.44
C SER A 832 11.30 -38.53 2.29
N ILE A 833 11.99 -37.81 1.40
CA ILE A 833 11.37 -37.15 0.25
C ILE A 833 11.20 -38.11 -0.94
N ILE A 834 12.14 -39.06 -1.09
CA ILE A 834 12.20 -40.00 -2.23
C ILE A 834 11.42 -41.30 -1.92
N ALA A 835 11.23 -41.64 -0.61
CA ALA A 835 10.44 -42.79 -0.20
C ALA A 835 8.95 -42.60 -0.41
#